data_7b19d74654452b46531cca14620a578c
#
_entry.id   7b19d74654452b46531cca14620a578c
#
_cell.length_a   1.000
_cell.length_b   1.000
_cell.length_c   1.000
_cell.angle_alpha   90.00
_cell.angle_beta   90.00
_cell.angle_gamma   90.00
#
_symmetry.space_group_name_H-M   'P 1'
#
loop_
_entity.id
_entity.type
_entity.pdbx_description
1 polymer ?
#
loop_
_entity_poly.entity_id
_entity_poly.type
_entity_poly.pdbx_seq_one_letter_code
_entity_poly.pdbx_strand_id
1 'polypeptide(L)'
;MLIAVVVAFHGGTVAAAASPQPAHPAAALIEKGAVEMRSDPDASRRDAEAALAQLRARPDVDLEIRARLLLCDYQSERDQQALDAQIAAIEALLPRSGRPGLRAGMLVCQGEMRETLGDNAQALAYYEQAARVASEARDDEMIAGVLFSRGYVRGLQGEYALGLADLRRAQGLYETLDMRHHALTAMNGIAILYNRMGDYAQARDIYTAALARQREAGMLREQAVTLHNLGRAHEYLQEWAEARRSFTESLALHREIHYARGQAYALRGLAAVANGLGDWRGALATLAQATALQQETPDARLRAQIDLARGMALRGVGSLDASAAALRAAIDVFRNGEARGELAASYAELAAVEAARGDWRSGYTQLALAKQVSERLLRNQIDQRFATLRVEFDMASKDAENALLLRDIRANERALEQGRAVRRLQAVAIALAILLVLLLATLAVHQRRSTLRMRKLAHTDELTAAPNRRAVLNRLAATLTGEGAGPCTILITDIDHFKGINDRFGHPVGDEVLKAMAQSVRDNLREPAYFGRLGGEEFLIVLPETALAEGSVTAERLRECIAAIDLAHLCPVGRGITTSIGVTTSAPGDTSSTMLQRADEALYAAKRAGRNAVRVCSLSQAASVTLASGAQHDAVDEPRRNGLEGVARPTAQ
;
A
#
# COMPACT_ATOMS: atom_id res chain seq x y z
N MET A 1 -17.78 -7.31 18.42
CA MET A 1 -16.63 -7.93 19.10
C MET A 1 -15.59 -6.85 19.24
N LEU A 2 -15.56 -6.20 20.41
CA LEU A 2 -14.48 -5.28 20.75
C LEU A 2 -13.20 -6.12 20.80
N ILE A 3 -12.27 -5.82 19.91
CA ILE A 3 -10.90 -6.26 20.10
C ILE A 3 -10.34 -5.23 21.05
N ALA A 4 -10.07 -5.62 22.28
CA ALA A 4 -9.25 -4.80 23.16
C ALA A 4 -7.95 -4.53 22.41
N VAL A 5 -7.72 -3.27 22.12
CA VAL A 5 -6.54 -2.82 21.38
C VAL A 5 -5.43 -2.68 22.39
N VAL A 6 -4.65 -3.72 22.52
CA VAL A 6 -3.46 -3.69 23.35
C VAL A 6 -2.40 -2.88 22.62
N VAL A 7 -2.26 -1.61 23.00
CA VAL A 7 -1.11 -0.80 22.63
C VAL A 7 0.03 -1.13 23.60
N ALA A 8 0.68 -2.27 23.37
CA ALA A 8 1.86 -2.64 24.13
C ALA A 8 3.07 -1.85 23.60
N PHE A 9 3.55 -0.94 24.41
CA PHE A 9 4.70 -0.09 24.08
C PHE A 9 6.02 -0.83 24.26
N HIS A 10 6.61 -1.27 23.14
CA HIS A 10 7.95 -1.87 23.12
C HIS A 10 8.98 -0.79 22.76
N GLY A 11 9.99 -0.63 23.57
CA GLY A 11 11.10 0.27 23.29
C GLY A 11 12.17 -0.40 22.43
N GLY A 12 12.18 -0.11 21.15
CA GLY A 12 13.34 -0.35 20.31
C GLY A 12 14.29 0.86 20.37
N THR A 13 15.38 0.75 21.09
CA THR A 13 16.40 1.80 21.16
C THR A 13 17.32 1.73 19.95
N VAL A 14 17.21 2.72 19.05
CA VAL A 14 18.40 3.14 18.28
C VAL A 14 19.21 4.07 19.18
N ALA A 15 20.07 3.50 19.99
CA ALA A 15 21.03 4.22 20.79
C ALA A 15 22.39 4.22 20.09
N ALA A 16 22.97 5.40 19.94
CA ALA A 16 24.40 5.56 19.71
C ALA A 16 25.20 4.73 20.73
N ALA A 17 26.25 4.08 20.26
CA ALA A 17 27.10 3.17 21.01
C ALA A 17 27.61 3.78 22.34
N ALA A 18 26.88 3.48 23.40
CA ALA A 18 27.41 3.46 24.76
C ALA A 18 27.48 1.99 25.17
N SER A 19 28.54 1.60 25.88
CA SER A 19 28.77 0.25 26.39
C SER A 19 27.48 -0.34 27.00
N PRO A 20 27.08 -1.58 26.70
CA PRO A 20 25.82 -2.12 27.18
C PRO A 20 25.86 -2.18 28.71
N GLN A 21 25.20 -1.27 29.37
CA GLN A 21 24.79 -1.49 30.76
C GLN A 21 23.88 -2.72 30.76
N PRO A 22 24.01 -3.64 31.74
CA PRO A 22 23.12 -4.80 31.81
C PRO A 22 21.67 -4.30 31.85
N ALA A 23 20.87 -4.77 30.89
CA ALA A 23 19.48 -4.38 30.73
C ALA A 23 18.75 -4.52 32.08
N HIS A 24 17.91 -3.53 32.41
CA HIS A 24 17.17 -3.58 33.68
C HIS A 24 16.24 -4.81 33.69
N PRO A 25 16.26 -5.65 34.75
CA PRO A 25 15.47 -6.90 34.75
C PRO A 25 13.97 -6.67 34.53
N ALA A 26 13.42 -5.53 34.99
CA ALA A 26 12.05 -5.15 34.76
C ALA A 26 11.70 -4.94 33.28
N ALA A 27 12.68 -4.57 32.43
CA ALA A 27 12.44 -4.37 31.01
C ALA A 27 11.98 -5.66 30.33
N ALA A 28 12.62 -6.79 30.63
CA ALA A 28 12.24 -8.09 30.07
C ALA A 28 10.82 -8.53 30.49
N LEU A 29 10.42 -8.23 31.75
CA LEU A 29 9.05 -8.50 32.22
C LEU A 29 8.03 -7.63 31.51
N ILE A 30 8.34 -6.35 31.29
CA ILE A 30 7.45 -5.43 30.57
C ILE A 30 7.27 -5.88 29.11
N GLU A 31 8.36 -6.25 28.43
CA GLU A 31 8.30 -6.76 27.06
C GLU A 31 7.52 -8.08 26.97
N LYS A 32 7.76 -9.00 27.89
CA LYS A 32 7.01 -10.25 27.99
C LYS A 32 5.53 -9.98 28.26
N GLY A 33 5.20 -9.17 29.25
CA GLY A 33 3.82 -8.79 29.59
C GLY A 33 3.10 -8.13 28.42
N ALA A 34 3.79 -7.30 27.63
CA ALA A 34 3.24 -6.69 26.44
C ALA A 34 2.83 -7.72 25.35
N VAL A 35 3.60 -8.77 25.18
CA VAL A 35 3.25 -9.90 24.29
C VAL A 35 2.09 -10.71 24.86
N GLU A 36 2.15 -11.03 26.17
CA GLU A 36 1.16 -11.86 26.85
C GLU A 36 -0.21 -11.18 27.01
N MET A 37 -0.27 -9.84 27.01
CA MET A 37 -1.54 -9.11 27.09
C MET A 37 -2.56 -9.61 26.03
N ARG A 38 -2.09 -10.15 24.94
CA ARG A 38 -2.92 -10.66 23.85
C ARG A 38 -3.37 -12.11 24.03
N SER A 39 -2.55 -12.94 24.69
CA SER A 39 -2.80 -14.37 24.84
C SER A 39 -3.31 -14.73 26.25
N ASP A 40 -2.71 -14.13 27.27
CA ASP A 40 -3.04 -14.30 28.69
C ASP A 40 -2.93 -12.94 29.40
N PRO A 41 -3.99 -12.09 29.37
CA PRO A 41 -3.98 -10.78 30.03
C PRO A 41 -3.64 -10.87 31.53
N ASP A 42 -4.01 -11.96 32.20
CA ASP A 42 -3.70 -12.17 33.61
C ASP A 42 -2.21 -12.43 33.84
N ALA A 43 -1.54 -13.12 32.92
CA ALA A 43 -0.08 -13.25 32.92
C ALA A 43 0.59 -11.90 32.71
N SER A 44 0.14 -11.12 31.73
CA SER A 44 0.62 -9.75 31.50
C SER A 44 0.51 -8.87 32.74
N ARG A 45 -0.65 -8.90 33.42
CA ARG A 45 -0.83 -8.18 34.70
C ARG A 45 0.20 -8.63 35.73
N ARG A 46 0.38 -9.95 35.91
CA ARG A 46 1.38 -10.48 36.88
C ARG A 46 2.79 -10.02 36.54
N ASP A 47 3.17 -10.03 35.27
CA ASP A 47 4.48 -9.58 34.84
C ASP A 47 4.67 -8.06 35.04
N ALA A 48 3.64 -7.25 34.77
CA ALA A 48 3.66 -5.80 35.03
C ALA A 48 3.79 -5.51 36.54
N GLU A 49 3.05 -6.22 37.41
CA GLU A 49 3.16 -6.11 38.86
C GLU A 49 4.54 -6.55 39.38
N ALA A 50 5.09 -7.62 38.82
CA ALA A 50 6.45 -8.09 39.12
C ALA A 50 7.52 -7.08 38.69
N ALA A 51 7.35 -6.47 37.50
CA ALA A 51 8.22 -5.38 37.06
C ALA A 51 8.20 -4.19 38.02
N LEU A 52 7.00 -3.76 38.46
CA LEU A 52 6.86 -2.68 39.44
C LEU A 52 7.51 -3.04 40.79
N ALA A 53 7.42 -4.31 41.22
CA ALA A 53 8.11 -4.78 42.43
C ALA A 53 9.63 -4.66 42.31
N GLN A 54 10.20 -5.00 41.16
CA GLN A 54 11.63 -4.85 40.89
C GLN A 54 12.06 -3.38 40.82
N LEU A 55 11.22 -2.52 40.22
CA LEU A 55 11.46 -1.08 40.11
C LEU A 55 11.45 -0.35 41.47
N ARG A 56 10.83 -0.93 42.49
CA ARG A 56 10.94 -0.40 43.90
C ARG A 56 12.37 -0.55 44.43
N ALA A 57 13.06 -1.62 44.07
CA ALA A 57 14.45 -1.87 44.52
C ALA A 57 15.47 -1.10 43.66
N ARG A 58 15.21 -0.96 42.38
CA ARG A 58 16.05 -0.23 41.40
C ARG A 58 15.13 0.66 40.56
N PRO A 59 14.98 1.93 40.93
CA PRO A 59 14.05 2.85 40.25
C PRO A 59 14.49 3.19 38.83
N ASP A 60 13.54 3.10 37.88
CA ASP A 60 13.61 3.63 36.54
C ASP A 60 12.24 4.19 36.17
N VAL A 61 12.15 5.50 35.98
CA VAL A 61 10.87 6.21 35.79
C VAL A 61 10.19 5.80 34.50
N ASP A 62 10.93 5.65 33.40
CA ASP A 62 10.36 5.31 32.10
C ASP A 62 9.85 3.88 32.09
N LEU A 63 10.57 2.95 32.68
CA LEU A 63 10.11 1.57 32.84
C LEU A 63 8.92 1.47 33.80
N GLU A 64 8.86 2.29 34.86
CA GLU A 64 7.70 2.33 35.76
C GLU A 64 6.45 2.81 35.02
N ILE A 65 6.55 3.86 34.22
CA ILE A 65 5.44 4.32 33.39
C ILE A 65 4.99 3.23 32.42
N ARG A 66 5.92 2.55 31.76
CA ARG A 66 5.61 1.45 30.81
C ARG A 66 4.88 0.29 31.50
N ALA A 67 5.34 -0.13 32.68
CA ALA A 67 4.67 -1.16 33.45
C ALA A 67 3.24 -0.75 33.87
N ARG A 68 3.06 0.53 34.24
CA ARG A 68 1.75 1.07 34.58
C ARG A 68 0.83 1.19 33.37
N LEU A 69 1.37 1.48 32.18
CA LEU A 69 0.60 1.48 30.94
C LEU A 69 0.08 0.06 30.60
N LEU A 70 0.84 -0.99 30.86
CA LEU A 70 0.32 -2.37 30.75
C LEU A 70 -0.83 -2.65 31.73
N LEU A 71 -0.72 -2.18 32.97
CA LEU A 71 -1.82 -2.32 33.92
C LEU A 71 -3.04 -1.49 33.54
N CYS A 72 -2.83 -0.32 32.95
CA CYS A 72 -3.88 0.52 32.41
C CYS A 72 -4.68 -0.23 31.32
N ASP A 73 -3.98 -0.82 30.38
CA ASP A 73 -4.53 -1.63 29.31
C ASP A 73 -5.34 -2.84 29.85
N TYR A 74 -4.79 -3.56 30.83
CA TYR A 74 -5.51 -4.64 31.50
C TYR A 74 -6.78 -4.19 32.19
N GLN A 75 -6.77 -3.01 32.83
CA GLN A 75 -7.87 -2.50 33.66
C GLN A 75 -8.94 -1.78 32.86
N SER A 76 -8.63 -1.30 31.64
CA SER A 76 -9.53 -0.48 30.80
C SER A 76 -10.92 -1.10 30.57
N GLU A 77 -11.00 -2.42 30.52
CA GLU A 77 -12.26 -3.16 30.35
C GLU A 77 -12.80 -3.80 31.66
N ARG A 78 -12.07 -3.70 32.80
CA ARG A 78 -12.33 -4.51 33.99
C ARG A 78 -12.59 -3.72 35.26
N ASP A 79 -11.78 -2.70 35.53
CA ASP A 79 -11.83 -1.95 36.79
C ASP A 79 -11.48 -0.48 36.57
N GLN A 80 -12.51 0.34 36.49
CA GLN A 80 -12.41 1.79 36.29
C GLN A 80 -11.61 2.49 37.39
N GLN A 81 -11.82 2.10 38.65
CA GLN A 81 -11.16 2.76 39.78
C GLN A 81 -9.65 2.44 39.81
N ALA A 82 -9.31 1.21 39.51
CA ALA A 82 -7.92 0.80 39.40
C ALA A 82 -7.22 1.49 38.19
N LEU A 83 -7.95 1.69 37.10
CA LEU A 83 -7.46 2.43 35.92
C LEU A 83 -7.14 3.89 36.27
N ASP A 84 -8.06 4.59 36.93
CA ASP A 84 -7.88 5.98 37.38
C ASP A 84 -6.63 6.11 38.28
N ALA A 85 -6.39 5.12 39.15
CA ALA A 85 -5.19 5.08 39.99
C ALA A 85 -3.90 4.94 39.19
N GLN A 86 -3.89 4.14 38.08
CA GLN A 86 -2.71 4.05 37.21
C GLN A 86 -2.48 5.37 36.47
N ILE A 87 -3.52 6.00 35.96
CA ILE A 87 -3.42 7.30 35.26
C ILE A 87 -2.80 8.35 36.19
N ALA A 88 -3.34 8.49 37.42
CA ALA A 88 -2.81 9.44 38.39
C ALA A 88 -1.33 9.16 38.75
N ALA A 89 -0.95 7.90 38.88
CA ALA A 89 0.42 7.52 39.14
C ALA A 89 1.36 7.85 37.97
N ILE A 90 0.90 7.62 36.73
CA ILE A 90 1.65 7.99 35.52
C ILE A 90 1.81 9.51 35.43
N GLU A 91 0.75 10.29 35.65
CA GLU A 91 0.82 11.76 35.65
C GLU A 91 1.87 12.31 36.62
N ALA A 92 1.97 11.71 37.80
CA ALA A 92 2.97 12.11 38.81
C ALA A 92 4.42 11.78 38.37
N LEU A 93 4.61 10.79 37.53
CA LEU A 93 5.94 10.34 37.03
C LEU A 93 6.39 11.11 35.78
N LEU A 94 5.46 11.51 34.91
CA LEU A 94 5.77 12.15 33.61
C LEU A 94 6.75 13.33 33.67
N PRO A 95 6.70 14.25 34.67
CA PRO A 95 7.67 15.34 34.76
C PRO A 95 9.13 14.90 34.94
N ARG A 96 9.34 13.65 35.37
CA ARG A 96 10.65 13.03 35.62
C ARG A 96 11.08 12.08 34.53
N SER A 97 10.22 11.84 33.53
CA SER A 97 10.47 10.94 32.40
C SER A 97 11.51 11.52 31.45
N GLY A 98 12.46 10.70 31.03
CA GLY A 98 13.41 11.02 29.95
C GLY A 98 12.79 10.82 28.55
N ARG A 99 11.60 10.24 28.45
CA ARG A 99 10.91 9.91 27.20
C ARG A 99 9.56 10.63 27.11
N PRO A 100 9.51 11.86 26.56
CA PRO A 100 8.28 12.67 26.48
C PRO A 100 7.11 11.98 25.79
N GLY A 101 7.39 11.04 24.87
CA GLY A 101 6.39 10.25 24.15
C GLY A 101 5.51 9.40 25.06
N LEU A 102 5.96 9.00 26.24
CA LEU A 102 5.17 8.19 27.19
C LEU A 102 3.88 8.89 27.66
N ARG A 103 3.83 10.23 27.59
CA ARG A 103 2.58 10.97 27.82
C ARG A 103 1.50 10.61 26.80
N ALA A 104 1.88 10.29 25.57
CA ALA A 104 0.92 9.83 24.57
C ALA A 104 0.29 8.50 24.96
N GLY A 105 1.06 7.57 25.53
CA GLY A 105 0.53 6.30 26.06
C GLY A 105 -0.53 6.51 27.16
N MET A 106 -0.30 7.45 28.07
CA MET A 106 -1.30 7.78 29.08
C MET A 106 -2.59 8.34 28.47
N LEU A 107 -2.46 9.23 27.46
CA LEU A 107 -3.62 9.77 26.75
C LEU A 107 -4.39 8.68 25.98
N VAL A 108 -3.67 7.69 25.42
CA VAL A 108 -4.31 6.51 24.79
C VAL A 108 -5.14 5.76 25.84
N CYS A 109 -4.58 5.50 27.01
CA CYS A 109 -5.26 4.85 28.11
C CYS A 109 -6.55 5.59 28.52
N GLN A 110 -6.51 6.92 28.62
CA GLN A 110 -7.69 7.74 28.88
C GLN A 110 -8.72 7.63 27.75
N GLY A 111 -8.26 7.54 26.50
CA GLY A 111 -9.12 7.33 25.34
C GLY A 111 -9.83 5.97 25.37
N GLU A 112 -9.11 4.90 25.66
CA GLU A 112 -9.63 3.52 25.76
C GLU A 112 -10.69 3.39 26.85
N MET A 113 -10.46 4.06 27.97
CA MET A 113 -11.47 4.17 29.03
C MET A 113 -12.78 4.79 28.51
N ARG A 114 -12.69 5.88 27.74
CA ARG A 114 -13.88 6.53 27.17
C ARG A 114 -14.57 5.65 26.13
N GLU A 115 -13.78 4.94 25.32
CA GLU A 115 -14.30 3.96 24.36
C GLU A 115 -15.09 2.84 25.07
N THR A 116 -14.56 2.30 26.16
CA THR A 116 -15.21 1.26 26.95
C THR A 116 -16.55 1.75 27.55
N LEU A 117 -16.63 3.03 27.92
CA LEU A 117 -17.84 3.68 28.36
C LEU A 117 -18.80 4.06 27.20
N GLY A 118 -18.42 3.80 25.95
CA GLY A 118 -19.20 4.14 24.75
C GLY A 118 -19.10 5.61 24.32
N ASP A 119 -18.26 6.42 24.98
CA ASP A 119 -18.03 7.81 24.59
C ASP A 119 -16.90 7.94 23.56
N ASN A 120 -17.19 7.47 22.35
CA ASN A 120 -16.23 7.48 21.24
C ASN A 120 -15.79 8.91 20.87
N ALA A 121 -16.60 9.93 21.11
CA ALA A 121 -16.24 11.32 20.80
C ALA A 121 -15.11 11.82 21.72
N GLN A 122 -15.22 11.55 23.02
CA GLN A 122 -14.15 11.87 23.97
C GLN A 122 -12.91 10.98 23.73
N ALA A 123 -13.10 9.70 23.44
CA ALA A 123 -11.99 8.81 23.08
C ALA A 123 -11.17 9.40 21.92
N LEU A 124 -11.84 9.82 20.85
CA LEU A 124 -11.19 10.44 19.69
C LEU A 124 -10.41 11.71 20.07
N ALA A 125 -10.97 12.57 20.92
CA ALA A 125 -10.29 13.79 21.39
C ALA A 125 -8.97 13.47 22.13
N TYR A 126 -8.98 12.43 22.98
CA TYR A 126 -7.76 11.95 23.65
C TYR A 126 -6.74 11.39 22.65
N TYR A 127 -7.17 10.59 21.68
CA TYR A 127 -6.27 10.05 20.65
C TYR A 127 -5.69 11.14 19.76
N GLU A 128 -6.42 12.20 19.44
CA GLU A 128 -5.90 13.35 18.71
C GLU A 128 -4.85 14.12 19.52
N GLN A 129 -5.08 14.27 20.82
CA GLN A 129 -4.08 14.87 21.70
C GLN A 129 -2.84 13.99 21.82
N ALA A 130 -3.00 12.67 21.96
CA ALA A 130 -1.91 11.71 22.00
C ALA A 130 -1.08 11.75 20.70
N ALA A 131 -1.73 11.87 19.55
CA ALA A 131 -1.06 11.97 18.26
C ALA A 131 -0.18 13.21 18.15
N ARG A 132 -0.62 14.36 18.67
CA ARG A 132 0.20 15.57 18.72
C ARG A 132 1.43 15.36 19.60
N VAL A 133 1.25 14.86 20.81
CA VAL A 133 2.32 14.61 21.77
C VAL A 133 3.36 13.63 21.23
N ALA A 134 2.93 12.52 20.65
CA ALA A 134 3.81 11.52 20.06
C ALA A 134 4.61 12.09 18.88
N SER A 135 3.94 12.89 18.02
CA SER A 135 4.59 13.54 16.87
C SER A 135 5.62 14.59 17.28
N GLU A 136 5.31 15.42 18.29
CA GLU A 136 6.24 16.39 18.85
C GLU A 136 7.46 15.71 19.48
N ALA A 137 7.25 14.58 20.13
CA ALA A 137 8.32 13.75 20.71
C ALA A 137 9.12 12.97 19.65
N ARG A 138 8.65 12.90 18.41
CA ARG A 138 9.21 12.07 17.32
C ARG A 138 9.37 10.60 17.74
N ASP A 139 8.38 10.09 18.46
CA ASP A 139 8.34 8.73 18.96
C ASP A 139 7.50 7.87 18.04
N ASP A 140 8.13 7.22 17.08
CA ASP A 140 7.45 6.45 16.03
C ASP A 140 6.63 5.27 16.59
N GLU A 141 7.06 4.68 17.71
CA GLU A 141 6.32 3.63 18.39
C GLU A 141 5.01 4.18 18.97
N MET A 142 5.08 5.32 19.66
CA MET A 142 3.89 5.98 20.20
C MET A 142 2.98 6.49 19.07
N ILE A 143 3.56 7.02 17.99
CA ILE A 143 2.79 7.43 16.81
C ILE A 143 2.01 6.25 16.25
N ALA A 144 2.64 5.09 16.08
CA ALA A 144 1.99 3.90 15.53
C ALA A 144 0.83 3.43 16.43
N GLY A 145 1.05 3.36 17.74
CA GLY A 145 0.01 2.98 18.71
C GLY A 145 -1.20 3.90 18.68
N VAL A 146 -0.95 5.22 18.75
CA VAL A 146 -2.02 6.21 18.69
C VAL A 146 -2.79 6.16 17.38
N LEU A 147 -2.10 6.04 16.24
CA LEU A 147 -2.75 5.92 14.94
C LEU A 147 -3.62 4.68 14.86
N PHE A 148 -3.19 3.58 15.45
CA PHE A 148 -3.98 2.36 15.51
C PHE A 148 -5.29 2.57 16.29
N SER A 149 -5.22 3.06 17.53
CA SER A 149 -6.40 3.30 18.38
C SER A 149 -7.35 4.33 17.75
N ARG A 150 -6.81 5.46 17.27
CA ARG A 150 -7.59 6.49 16.59
C ARG A 150 -8.27 5.97 15.32
N GLY A 151 -7.54 5.23 14.50
CA GLY A 151 -8.06 4.67 13.25
C GLY A 151 -9.18 3.68 13.49
N TYR A 152 -9.06 2.87 14.54
CA TYR A 152 -10.10 1.92 14.93
C TYR A 152 -11.38 2.64 15.38
N VAL A 153 -11.28 3.63 16.27
CA VAL A 153 -12.45 4.40 16.76
C VAL A 153 -13.10 5.20 15.64
N ARG A 154 -12.32 5.83 14.75
CA ARG A 154 -12.87 6.46 13.53
C ARG A 154 -13.70 5.48 12.71
N GLY A 155 -13.20 4.25 12.53
CA GLY A 155 -13.95 3.19 11.88
C GLY A 155 -15.23 2.78 12.63
N LEU A 156 -15.26 2.84 13.97
CA LEU A 156 -16.47 2.63 14.75
C LEU A 156 -17.50 3.74 14.53
N GLN A 157 -17.06 4.98 14.35
CA GLN A 157 -17.92 6.14 14.07
C GLN A 157 -18.35 6.26 12.59
N GLY A 158 -17.89 5.34 11.72
CA GLY A 158 -18.20 5.36 10.30
C GLY A 158 -17.28 6.26 9.46
N GLU A 159 -16.24 6.85 10.03
CA GLU A 159 -15.20 7.62 9.32
C GLU A 159 -14.17 6.68 8.69
N TYR A 160 -14.64 5.74 7.86
CA TYR A 160 -13.81 4.63 7.37
C TYR A 160 -12.58 5.08 6.62
N ALA A 161 -12.69 6.12 5.78
CA ALA A 161 -11.57 6.62 5.00
C ALA A 161 -10.40 7.10 5.87
N LEU A 162 -10.70 7.90 6.90
CA LEU A 162 -9.71 8.39 7.86
C LEU A 162 -9.19 7.26 8.75
N GLY A 163 -10.08 6.34 9.14
CA GLY A 163 -9.71 5.15 9.92
C GLY A 163 -8.74 4.26 9.16
N LEU A 164 -8.99 3.97 7.88
CA LEU A 164 -8.08 3.20 7.03
C LEU A 164 -6.73 3.89 6.83
N ALA A 165 -6.72 5.21 6.65
CA ALA A 165 -5.49 5.98 6.52
C ALA A 165 -4.61 5.84 7.78
N ASP A 166 -5.22 6.01 8.97
CA ASP A 166 -4.52 5.87 10.25
C ASP A 166 -4.01 4.43 10.44
N LEU A 167 -4.84 3.41 10.21
CA LEU A 167 -4.46 2.00 10.38
C LEU A 167 -3.35 1.56 9.42
N ARG A 168 -3.39 1.98 8.15
CA ARG A 168 -2.32 1.68 7.17
C ARG A 168 -1.01 2.34 7.57
N ARG A 169 -1.06 3.60 8.03
CA ARG A 169 0.13 4.29 8.51
C ARG A 169 0.69 3.62 9.76
N ALA A 170 -0.18 3.20 10.69
CA ALA A 170 0.23 2.42 11.87
C ALA A 170 0.90 1.11 11.46
N GLN A 171 0.31 0.37 10.52
CA GLN A 171 0.88 -0.87 9.99
C GLN A 171 2.29 -0.64 9.43
N GLY A 172 2.47 0.36 8.57
CA GLY A 172 3.77 0.67 7.97
C GLY A 172 4.83 1.07 9.00
N LEU A 173 4.46 1.82 10.04
CA LEU A 173 5.36 2.16 11.15
C LEU A 173 5.74 0.91 11.95
N TYR A 174 4.77 0.04 12.29
CA TYR A 174 5.05 -1.21 12.98
C TYR A 174 5.96 -2.15 12.16
N GLU A 175 5.79 -2.21 10.85
CA GLU A 175 6.67 -2.98 9.95
C GLU A 175 8.10 -2.40 9.95
N THR A 176 8.24 -1.07 9.93
CA THR A 176 9.54 -0.38 9.98
C THR A 176 10.26 -0.61 11.32
N LEU A 177 9.51 -0.71 12.41
CA LEU A 177 10.00 -0.95 13.77
C LEU A 177 10.19 -2.46 14.09
N ASP A 178 10.00 -3.36 13.12
CA ASP A 178 9.99 -4.84 13.28
C ASP A 178 9.00 -5.34 14.36
N MET A 179 7.93 -4.58 14.60
CA MET A 179 6.87 -4.90 15.55
C MET A 179 5.79 -5.77 14.88
N ARG A 180 6.16 -6.99 14.48
CA ARG A 180 5.36 -7.88 13.60
C ARG A 180 3.96 -8.16 14.13
N HIS A 181 3.82 -8.41 15.42
CA HIS A 181 2.52 -8.68 16.05
C HIS A 181 1.56 -7.49 15.93
N HIS A 182 2.07 -6.28 16.15
CA HIS A 182 1.28 -5.04 16.02
C HIS A 182 0.89 -4.76 14.57
N ALA A 183 1.80 -5.01 13.63
CA ALA A 183 1.51 -4.89 12.19
C ALA A 183 0.37 -5.83 11.77
N LEU A 184 0.37 -7.08 12.25
CA LEU A 184 -0.71 -8.04 11.98
C LEU A 184 -2.04 -7.63 12.63
N THR A 185 -2.00 -7.01 13.82
CA THR A 185 -3.19 -6.47 14.47
C THR A 185 -3.76 -5.29 13.67
N ALA A 186 -2.90 -4.39 13.19
CA ALA A 186 -3.32 -3.29 12.34
C ALA A 186 -3.94 -3.79 11.01
N MET A 187 -3.33 -4.81 10.40
CA MET A 187 -3.87 -5.46 9.21
C MET A 187 -5.26 -6.06 9.44
N ASN A 188 -5.48 -6.69 10.59
CA ASN A 188 -6.81 -7.19 10.98
C ASN A 188 -7.80 -6.03 11.20
N GLY A 189 -7.37 -4.92 11.80
CA GLY A 189 -8.17 -3.70 11.93
C GLY A 189 -8.63 -3.14 10.58
N ILE A 190 -7.73 -3.09 9.60
CA ILE A 190 -8.03 -2.68 8.23
C ILE A 190 -9.13 -3.59 7.63
N ALA A 191 -9.00 -4.91 7.77
CA ALA A 191 -9.99 -5.86 7.27
C ALA A 191 -11.37 -5.69 7.94
N ILE A 192 -11.39 -5.37 9.26
CA ILE A 192 -12.63 -5.06 9.98
C ILE A 192 -13.33 -3.84 9.38
N LEU A 193 -12.57 -2.80 9.01
CA LEU A 193 -13.16 -1.61 8.40
C LEU A 193 -13.76 -1.92 7.02
N TYR A 194 -13.05 -2.65 6.16
CA TYR A 194 -13.61 -3.11 4.88
C TYR A 194 -14.88 -3.93 5.05
N ASN A 195 -14.89 -4.84 6.03
CA ASN A 195 -16.08 -5.63 6.35
C ASN A 195 -17.27 -4.76 6.80
N ARG A 196 -17.02 -3.70 7.61
CA ARG A 196 -18.04 -2.73 8.02
C ARG A 196 -18.56 -1.87 6.86
N MET A 197 -17.70 -1.56 5.89
CA MET A 197 -18.07 -0.84 4.66
C MET A 197 -18.89 -1.71 3.71
N GLY A 198 -18.98 -3.02 3.93
CA GLY A 198 -19.64 -3.97 3.04
C GLY A 198 -18.74 -4.46 1.90
N ASP A 199 -17.46 -4.12 1.90
CA ASP A 199 -16.48 -4.68 0.94
C ASP A 199 -15.93 -6.01 1.47
N TYR A 200 -16.82 -7.01 1.47
CA TYR A 200 -16.53 -8.32 2.04
C TYR A 200 -15.44 -9.08 1.28
N ALA A 201 -15.30 -8.84 -0.02
CA ALA A 201 -14.26 -9.45 -0.84
C ALA A 201 -12.87 -8.95 -0.43
N GLN A 202 -12.70 -7.64 -0.32
CA GLN A 202 -11.44 -7.05 0.14
C GLN A 202 -11.12 -7.46 1.59
N ALA A 203 -12.13 -7.48 2.46
CA ALA A 203 -11.98 -7.93 3.85
C ALA A 203 -11.51 -9.40 3.90
N ARG A 204 -12.13 -10.30 3.12
CA ARG A 204 -11.75 -11.72 3.00
C ARG A 204 -10.28 -11.87 2.61
N ASP A 205 -9.84 -11.17 1.57
CA ASP A 205 -8.49 -11.28 1.05
C ASP A 205 -7.44 -10.83 2.09
N ILE A 206 -7.72 -9.72 2.79
CA ILE A 206 -6.84 -9.22 3.86
C ILE A 206 -6.86 -10.17 5.07
N TYR A 207 -8.03 -10.69 5.50
CA TYR A 207 -8.09 -11.66 6.59
C TYR A 207 -7.33 -12.95 6.25
N THR A 208 -7.41 -13.43 5.01
CA THR A 208 -6.69 -14.61 4.55
C THR A 208 -5.17 -14.40 4.65
N ALA A 209 -4.69 -13.24 4.19
CA ALA A 209 -3.28 -12.90 4.27
C ALA A 209 -2.81 -12.71 5.73
N ALA A 210 -3.63 -12.08 6.59
CA ALA A 210 -3.33 -11.91 8.01
C ALA A 210 -3.27 -13.26 8.72
N LEU A 211 -4.24 -14.15 8.45
CA LEU A 211 -4.31 -15.50 9.06
C LEU A 211 -3.08 -16.34 8.75
N ALA A 212 -2.60 -16.32 7.50
CA ALA A 212 -1.39 -17.04 7.13
C ALA A 212 -0.19 -16.61 7.98
N ARG A 213 0.03 -15.31 8.11
CA ARG A 213 1.13 -14.75 8.92
C ARG A 213 0.92 -14.97 10.42
N GLN A 214 -0.32 -14.94 10.93
CA GLN A 214 -0.65 -15.23 12.32
C GLN A 214 -0.39 -16.69 12.67
N ARG A 215 -0.61 -17.63 11.73
CA ARG A 215 -0.27 -19.05 11.90
C ARG A 215 1.24 -19.24 12.01
N GLU A 216 2.02 -18.59 11.14
CA GLU A 216 3.49 -18.62 11.21
C GLU A 216 4.01 -18.04 12.54
N ALA A 217 3.34 -17.04 13.07
CA ALA A 217 3.71 -16.38 14.34
C ALA A 217 3.15 -17.06 15.59
N GLY A 218 2.35 -18.13 15.46
CA GLY A 218 1.75 -18.86 16.60
C GLY A 218 0.71 -18.07 17.39
N MET A 219 0.05 -17.07 16.81
CA MET A 219 -0.88 -16.14 17.47
C MET A 219 -2.29 -16.73 17.57
N LEU A 220 -2.52 -17.69 18.46
CA LEU A 220 -3.76 -18.49 18.52
C LEU A 220 -5.03 -17.65 18.71
N ARG A 221 -4.99 -16.66 19.62
CA ARG A 221 -6.15 -15.80 19.91
C ARG A 221 -6.54 -14.94 18.68
N GLU A 222 -5.54 -14.33 18.06
CA GLU A 222 -5.73 -13.54 16.85
C GLU A 222 -6.21 -14.40 15.69
N GLN A 223 -5.68 -15.61 15.53
CA GLN A 223 -6.17 -16.57 14.53
C GLN A 223 -7.65 -16.88 14.75
N ALA A 224 -8.07 -17.16 15.99
CA ALA A 224 -9.45 -17.45 16.32
C ALA A 224 -10.40 -16.31 15.95
N VAL A 225 -9.99 -15.05 16.24
CA VAL A 225 -10.75 -13.83 15.90
C VAL A 225 -10.77 -13.60 14.38
N THR A 226 -9.60 -13.72 13.73
CA THR A 226 -9.48 -13.52 12.28
C THR A 226 -10.31 -14.56 11.52
N LEU A 227 -10.29 -15.82 11.94
CA LEU A 227 -11.12 -16.90 11.38
C LEU A 227 -12.63 -16.61 11.55
N HIS A 228 -13.04 -16.09 12.71
CA HIS A 228 -14.43 -15.68 12.90
C HIS A 228 -14.82 -14.57 11.91
N ASN A 229 -13.99 -13.54 11.77
CA ASN A 229 -14.26 -12.42 10.87
C ASN A 229 -14.20 -12.85 9.39
N LEU A 230 -13.27 -13.73 9.03
CA LEU A 230 -13.17 -14.35 7.71
C LEU A 230 -14.43 -15.19 7.41
N GLY A 231 -14.90 -15.98 8.39
CA GLY A 231 -16.15 -16.72 8.29
C GLY A 231 -17.33 -15.80 8.02
N ARG A 232 -17.37 -14.62 8.66
CA ARG A 232 -18.40 -13.60 8.40
C ARG A 232 -18.31 -13.00 7.00
N ALA A 233 -17.10 -12.71 6.53
CA ALA A 233 -16.92 -12.24 5.15
C ALA A 233 -17.43 -13.27 4.14
N HIS A 234 -17.11 -14.54 4.32
CA HIS A 234 -17.64 -15.64 3.51
C HIS A 234 -19.16 -15.79 3.63
N GLU A 235 -19.73 -15.62 4.86
CA GLU A 235 -21.17 -15.61 5.10
C GLU A 235 -21.89 -14.57 4.23
N TYR A 236 -21.41 -13.33 4.22
CA TYR A 236 -21.98 -12.25 3.42
C TYR A 236 -21.79 -12.44 1.91
N LEU A 237 -20.70 -13.11 1.50
CA LEU A 237 -20.45 -13.51 0.11
C LEU A 237 -21.20 -14.77 -0.29
N GLN A 238 -21.97 -15.40 0.63
CA GLN A 238 -22.67 -16.68 0.44
C GLN A 238 -21.75 -17.86 0.09
N GLU A 239 -20.49 -17.77 0.44
CA GLU A 239 -19.47 -18.81 0.31
C GLU A 239 -19.59 -19.79 1.50
N TRP A 240 -20.69 -20.57 1.54
CA TRP A 240 -21.13 -21.32 2.73
C TRP A 240 -20.14 -22.38 3.19
N ALA A 241 -19.42 -23.03 2.26
CA ALA A 241 -18.44 -24.06 2.59
C ALA A 241 -17.23 -23.46 3.31
N GLU A 242 -16.76 -22.34 2.82
CA GLU A 242 -15.64 -21.57 3.37
C GLU A 242 -16.00 -20.94 4.71
N ALA A 243 -17.21 -20.38 4.82
CA ALA A 243 -17.75 -19.85 6.06
C ALA A 243 -17.79 -20.93 7.15
N ARG A 244 -18.30 -22.13 6.82
CA ARG A 244 -18.35 -23.27 7.74
C ARG A 244 -16.96 -23.65 8.22
N ARG A 245 -15.99 -23.79 7.31
CA ARG A 245 -14.59 -24.11 7.67
C ARG A 245 -14.02 -23.08 8.64
N SER A 246 -14.14 -21.81 8.30
CA SER A 246 -13.61 -20.70 9.10
C SER A 246 -14.25 -20.64 10.49
N PHE A 247 -15.58 -20.76 10.60
CA PHE A 247 -16.24 -20.77 11.91
C PHE A 247 -15.94 -22.04 12.73
N THR A 248 -15.77 -23.20 12.09
CA THR A 248 -15.41 -24.44 12.79
C THR A 248 -14.01 -24.34 13.38
N GLU A 249 -13.04 -23.87 12.61
CA GLU A 249 -11.67 -23.68 13.08
C GLU A 249 -11.61 -22.59 14.17
N SER A 250 -12.34 -21.47 13.99
CA SER A 250 -12.50 -20.43 15.01
C SER A 250 -13.06 -20.99 16.33
N LEU A 251 -14.09 -21.82 16.25
CA LEU A 251 -14.69 -22.46 17.44
C LEU A 251 -13.69 -23.38 18.15
N ALA A 252 -12.92 -24.16 17.38
CA ALA A 252 -11.90 -25.05 17.95
C ALA A 252 -10.83 -24.26 18.72
N LEU A 253 -10.30 -23.20 18.12
CA LEU A 253 -9.32 -22.34 18.78
C LEU A 253 -9.91 -21.59 19.98
N HIS A 254 -11.15 -21.08 19.91
CA HIS A 254 -11.79 -20.45 21.06
C HIS A 254 -12.06 -21.43 22.21
N ARG A 255 -12.26 -22.72 21.92
CA ARG A 255 -12.34 -23.78 22.95
C ARG A 255 -10.98 -24.03 23.59
N GLU A 256 -9.92 -24.11 22.77
CA GLU A 256 -8.55 -24.31 23.23
C GLU A 256 -8.10 -23.20 24.19
N ILE A 257 -8.41 -21.93 23.86
CA ILE A 257 -8.06 -20.77 24.71
C ILE A 257 -9.14 -20.45 25.77
N HIS A 258 -10.11 -21.33 25.98
CA HIS A 258 -11.20 -21.18 26.97
C HIS A 258 -11.97 -19.86 26.88
N TYR A 259 -12.16 -19.30 25.67
CA TYR A 259 -12.84 -18.02 25.46
C TYR A 259 -14.32 -18.22 25.12
N ALA A 260 -15.20 -18.29 26.13
CA ALA A 260 -16.62 -18.59 25.99
C ALA A 260 -17.38 -17.63 25.04
N ARG A 261 -17.12 -16.33 25.13
CA ARG A 261 -17.74 -15.32 24.24
C ARG A 261 -17.40 -15.59 22.77
N GLY A 262 -16.13 -15.91 22.45
CA GLY A 262 -15.69 -16.25 21.09
C GLY A 262 -16.36 -17.54 20.58
N GLN A 263 -16.51 -18.54 21.45
CA GLN A 263 -17.25 -19.77 21.10
C GLN A 263 -18.70 -19.46 20.72
N ALA A 264 -19.40 -18.59 21.49
CA ALA A 264 -20.76 -18.21 21.20
C ALA A 264 -20.90 -17.49 19.86
N TYR A 265 -19.97 -16.59 19.52
CA TYR A 265 -19.92 -15.94 18.21
C TYR A 265 -19.67 -16.93 17.06
N ALA A 266 -18.75 -17.88 17.22
CA ALA A 266 -18.47 -18.88 16.21
C ALA A 266 -19.67 -19.84 15.98
N LEU A 267 -20.34 -20.25 17.08
CA LEU A 267 -21.60 -21.04 17.00
C LEU A 267 -22.72 -20.28 16.31
N ARG A 268 -22.90 -18.98 16.58
CA ARG A 268 -23.84 -18.14 15.84
C ARG A 268 -23.52 -18.13 14.34
N GLY A 269 -22.24 -18.03 13.98
CA GLY A 269 -21.78 -18.11 12.59
C GLY A 269 -22.11 -19.47 11.93
N LEU A 270 -21.85 -20.58 12.63
CA LEU A 270 -22.22 -21.91 12.14
C LEU A 270 -23.74 -22.08 11.94
N ALA A 271 -24.54 -21.50 12.83
CA ALA A 271 -25.98 -21.50 12.70
C ALA A 271 -26.44 -20.63 11.50
N ALA A 272 -25.78 -19.51 11.23
CA ALA A 272 -26.07 -18.72 10.04
C ALA A 272 -25.77 -19.49 8.75
N VAL A 273 -24.67 -20.25 8.72
CA VAL A 273 -24.36 -21.16 7.60
C VAL A 273 -25.44 -22.24 7.46
N ALA A 274 -25.88 -22.85 8.56
CA ALA A 274 -26.95 -23.86 8.52
C ALA A 274 -28.25 -23.25 7.99
N ASN A 275 -28.61 -22.03 8.42
CA ASN A 275 -29.77 -21.29 7.87
C ASN A 275 -29.62 -21.04 6.35
N GLY A 276 -28.46 -20.59 5.89
CA GLY A 276 -28.18 -20.34 4.48
C GLY A 276 -28.30 -21.61 3.62
N LEU A 277 -28.05 -22.77 4.20
CA LEU A 277 -28.16 -24.09 3.54
C LEU A 277 -29.53 -24.78 3.74
N GLY A 278 -30.45 -24.14 4.48
CA GLY A 278 -31.80 -24.71 4.73
C GLY A 278 -31.84 -25.76 5.85
N ASP A 279 -30.75 -25.99 6.57
CA ASP A 279 -30.73 -26.88 7.74
C ASP A 279 -31.22 -26.12 9.00
N TRP A 280 -32.54 -25.86 9.00
CA TRP A 280 -33.16 -25.07 10.08
C TRP A 280 -33.10 -25.76 11.43
N ARG A 281 -33.16 -27.09 11.48
CA ARG A 281 -33.07 -27.84 12.73
C ARG A 281 -31.65 -27.84 13.30
N GLY A 282 -30.66 -28.02 12.44
CA GLY A 282 -29.25 -27.91 12.82
C GLY A 282 -28.90 -26.50 13.31
N ALA A 283 -29.45 -25.46 12.64
CA ALA A 283 -29.31 -24.08 13.10
C ALA A 283 -29.86 -23.86 14.52
N LEU A 284 -31.08 -24.35 14.81
CA LEU A 284 -31.68 -24.23 16.14
C LEU A 284 -30.87 -24.95 17.23
N ALA A 285 -30.37 -26.14 16.94
CA ALA A 285 -29.53 -26.90 17.88
C ALA A 285 -28.22 -26.17 18.18
N THR A 286 -27.60 -25.58 17.16
CA THR A 286 -26.36 -24.81 17.30
C THR A 286 -26.61 -23.48 18.06
N LEU A 287 -27.73 -22.81 17.80
CA LEU A 287 -28.12 -21.58 18.50
C LEU A 287 -28.45 -21.81 19.98
N ALA A 288 -28.95 -23.01 20.34
CA ALA A 288 -29.14 -23.36 21.75
C ALA A 288 -27.82 -23.37 22.52
N GLN A 289 -26.76 -23.93 21.92
CA GLN A 289 -25.41 -23.91 22.50
C GLN A 289 -24.86 -22.47 22.59
N ALA A 290 -25.01 -21.68 21.53
CA ALA A 290 -24.60 -20.26 21.54
C ALA A 290 -25.29 -19.45 22.63
N THR A 291 -26.61 -19.72 22.84
CA THR A 291 -27.42 -19.05 23.87
C THR A 291 -26.93 -19.39 25.29
N ALA A 292 -26.58 -20.64 25.56
CA ALA A 292 -26.07 -21.05 26.85
C ALA A 292 -24.76 -20.30 27.20
N LEU A 293 -23.82 -20.26 26.27
CA LEU A 293 -22.56 -19.52 26.46
C LEU A 293 -22.76 -17.99 26.57
N GLN A 294 -23.74 -17.43 25.85
CA GLN A 294 -24.05 -15.99 25.90
C GLN A 294 -24.66 -15.59 27.25
N GLN A 295 -25.32 -16.51 27.97
CA GLN A 295 -25.80 -16.25 29.34
C GLN A 295 -24.64 -16.11 30.33
N GLU A 296 -23.57 -16.82 30.17
CA GLU A 296 -22.36 -16.72 30.99
C GLU A 296 -21.57 -15.41 30.72
N THR A 297 -21.61 -14.93 29.49
CA THR A 297 -20.92 -13.69 29.05
C THR A 297 -21.91 -12.75 28.35
N PRO A 298 -22.71 -11.97 29.08
CA PRO A 298 -23.77 -11.14 28.50
C PRO A 298 -23.25 -10.16 27.42
N ASP A 299 -23.82 -10.25 26.23
CA ASP A 299 -23.56 -9.37 25.11
C ASP A 299 -24.88 -9.13 24.36
N ALA A 300 -25.42 -7.92 24.50
CA ALA A 300 -26.71 -7.57 23.91
C ALA A 300 -26.73 -7.71 22.39
N ARG A 301 -25.63 -7.35 21.72
CA ARG A 301 -25.51 -7.45 20.27
C ARG A 301 -25.47 -8.91 19.81
N LEU A 302 -24.66 -9.75 20.45
CA LEU A 302 -24.61 -11.19 20.16
C LEU A 302 -25.96 -11.83 20.38
N ARG A 303 -26.66 -11.49 21.48
CA ARG A 303 -28.02 -11.97 21.76
C ARG A 303 -28.97 -11.64 20.60
N ALA A 304 -28.98 -10.39 20.14
CA ALA A 304 -29.82 -9.98 19.02
C ALA A 304 -29.47 -10.71 17.71
N GLN A 305 -28.18 -10.97 17.45
CA GLN A 305 -27.75 -11.78 16.31
C GLN A 305 -28.19 -13.25 16.43
N ILE A 306 -28.18 -13.81 17.64
CA ILE A 306 -28.71 -15.15 17.90
C ILE A 306 -30.23 -15.16 17.66
N ASP A 307 -30.95 -14.13 18.14
CA ASP A 307 -32.40 -14.04 17.99
C ASP A 307 -32.82 -13.86 16.52
N LEU A 308 -32.08 -13.08 15.72
CA LEU A 308 -32.28 -12.98 14.27
C LEU A 308 -32.10 -14.35 13.60
N ALA A 309 -30.97 -15.02 13.85
CA ALA A 309 -30.69 -16.33 13.26
C ALA A 309 -31.72 -17.40 13.70
N ARG A 310 -32.17 -17.32 14.96
CA ARG A 310 -33.24 -18.17 15.50
C ARG A 310 -34.58 -17.90 14.82
N GLY A 311 -34.91 -16.62 14.60
CA GLY A 311 -36.12 -16.22 13.89
C GLY A 311 -36.15 -16.81 12.48
N MET A 312 -35.05 -16.73 11.74
CA MET A 312 -34.91 -17.34 10.41
C MET A 312 -35.14 -18.87 10.46
N ALA A 313 -34.48 -19.56 11.37
CA ALA A 313 -34.58 -21.00 11.53
C ALA A 313 -36.02 -21.43 11.92
N LEU A 314 -36.64 -20.69 12.87
CA LEU A 314 -38.01 -20.95 13.32
C LEU A 314 -39.04 -20.75 12.18
N ARG A 315 -38.86 -19.77 11.31
CA ARG A 315 -39.65 -19.61 10.08
C ARG A 315 -39.47 -20.82 9.18
N GLY A 316 -38.23 -21.30 8.99
CA GLY A 316 -37.93 -22.45 8.15
C GLY A 316 -38.56 -23.75 8.62
N VAL A 317 -38.75 -23.94 9.94
CA VAL A 317 -39.48 -25.10 10.49
C VAL A 317 -41.00 -24.85 10.66
N GLY A 318 -41.52 -23.69 10.26
CA GLY A 318 -42.96 -23.37 10.31
C GLY A 318 -43.46 -22.83 11.66
N SER A 319 -42.57 -22.56 12.64
CA SER A 319 -42.92 -22.03 13.97
C SER A 319 -43.04 -20.51 13.91
N LEU A 320 -44.07 -19.99 13.21
CA LEU A 320 -44.19 -18.59 12.84
C LEU A 320 -44.29 -17.62 14.03
N ASP A 321 -45.06 -18.01 15.09
CA ASP A 321 -45.23 -17.17 16.26
C ASP A 321 -43.92 -16.98 17.05
N ALA A 322 -43.20 -18.06 17.27
CA ALA A 322 -41.90 -18.04 17.91
C ALA A 322 -40.87 -17.28 17.07
N SER A 323 -40.92 -17.42 15.74
CA SER A 323 -40.11 -16.67 14.81
C SER A 323 -40.36 -15.17 14.93
N ALA A 324 -41.62 -14.74 14.89
CA ALA A 324 -41.97 -13.32 15.04
C ALA A 324 -41.50 -12.73 16.38
N ALA A 325 -41.63 -13.48 17.46
CA ALA A 325 -41.17 -13.05 18.79
C ALA A 325 -39.65 -12.85 18.82
N ALA A 326 -38.86 -13.80 18.28
CA ALA A 326 -37.40 -13.71 18.21
C ALA A 326 -36.96 -12.52 17.32
N LEU A 327 -37.59 -12.34 16.16
CA LEU A 327 -37.25 -11.23 15.27
C LEU A 327 -37.58 -9.86 15.86
N ARG A 328 -38.68 -9.72 16.58
CA ARG A 328 -39.00 -8.46 17.29
C ARG A 328 -37.97 -8.17 18.38
N ALA A 329 -37.58 -9.16 19.16
CA ALA A 329 -36.51 -8.99 20.16
C ALA A 329 -35.18 -8.54 19.54
N ALA A 330 -34.81 -9.10 18.39
CA ALA A 330 -33.62 -8.67 17.63
C ALA A 330 -33.76 -7.22 17.12
N ILE A 331 -34.92 -6.85 16.55
CA ILE A 331 -35.22 -5.50 16.06
C ILE A 331 -35.09 -4.47 17.17
N ASP A 332 -35.61 -4.74 18.37
CA ASP A 332 -35.58 -3.80 19.50
C ASP A 332 -34.14 -3.45 19.90
N VAL A 333 -33.23 -4.39 19.85
CA VAL A 333 -31.81 -4.14 20.11
C VAL A 333 -31.15 -3.42 18.93
N PHE A 334 -31.34 -3.90 17.69
CA PHE A 334 -30.66 -3.32 16.53
C PHE A 334 -31.17 -1.93 16.15
N ARG A 335 -32.39 -1.55 16.51
CA ARG A 335 -32.95 -0.21 16.26
C ARG A 335 -32.16 0.89 16.93
N ASN A 336 -31.64 0.62 18.12
CA ASN A 336 -30.90 1.57 18.94
C ASN A 336 -29.38 1.51 18.69
N GLY A 337 -28.92 0.56 17.82
CA GLY A 337 -27.52 0.34 17.52
C GLY A 337 -27.13 0.71 16.09
N GLU A 338 -25.85 0.52 15.78
CA GLU A 338 -25.28 0.77 14.45
C GLU A 338 -25.46 -0.41 13.47
N ALA A 339 -26.05 -1.51 13.90
CA ALA A 339 -26.19 -2.76 13.13
C ALA A 339 -27.29 -2.67 12.06
N ARG A 340 -27.14 -1.71 11.13
CA ARG A 340 -28.17 -1.41 10.11
C ARG A 340 -28.47 -2.58 9.16
N GLY A 341 -27.45 -3.39 8.83
CA GLY A 341 -27.61 -4.57 7.98
C GLY A 341 -28.46 -5.63 8.67
N GLU A 342 -28.14 -5.94 9.92
CA GLU A 342 -28.89 -6.89 10.74
C GLU A 342 -30.32 -6.39 11.02
N LEU A 343 -30.50 -5.07 11.22
CA LEU A 343 -31.83 -4.47 11.35
C LEU A 343 -32.68 -4.66 10.08
N ALA A 344 -32.10 -4.36 8.92
CA ALA A 344 -32.81 -4.55 7.64
C ALA A 344 -33.18 -6.01 7.40
N ALA A 345 -32.25 -6.93 7.68
CA ALA A 345 -32.50 -8.38 7.58
C ALA A 345 -33.60 -8.82 8.55
N SER A 346 -33.61 -8.31 9.78
CA SER A 346 -34.63 -8.63 10.78
C SER A 346 -36.03 -8.16 10.34
N TYR A 347 -36.14 -6.96 9.76
CA TYR A 347 -37.40 -6.46 9.21
C TYR A 347 -37.84 -7.29 8.00
N ALA A 348 -36.92 -7.66 7.09
CA ALA A 348 -37.25 -8.46 5.92
C ALA A 348 -37.75 -9.87 6.31
N GLU A 349 -37.07 -10.49 7.28
CA GLU A 349 -37.49 -11.80 7.80
C GLU A 349 -38.83 -11.71 8.54
N LEU A 350 -39.07 -10.69 9.33
CA LEU A 350 -40.36 -10.48 10.01
C LEU A 350 -41.48 -10.24 8.99
N ALA A 351 -41.22 -9.51 7.90
CA ALA A 351 -42.15 -9.32 6.82
C ALA A 351 -42.57 -10.65 6.20
N ALA A 352 -41.60 -11.55 5.94
CA ALA A 352 -41.87 -12.89 5.42
C ALA A 352 -42.70 -13.76 6.40
N VAL A 353 -42.41 -13.63 7.71
CA VAL A 353 -43.19 -14.33 8.76
C VAL A 353 -44.62 -13.83 8.80
N GLU A 354 -44.86 -12.50 8.83
CA GLU A 354 -46.22 -11.95 8.90
C GLU A 354 -47.00 -12.27 7.62
N ALA A 355 -46.38 -12.26 6.45
CA ALA A 355 -47.00 -12.72 5.21
C ALA A 355 -47.38 -14.19 5.28
N ALA A 356 -46.51 -15.07 5.82
CA ALA A 356 -46.82 -16.50 6.00
C ALA A 356 -47.96 -16.74 7.04
N ARG A 357 -48.15 -15.82 7.97
CA ARG A 357 -49.29 -15.83 8.92
C ARG A 357 -50.59 -15.30 8.31
N GLY A 358 -50.56 -14.77 7.09
CA GLY A 358 -51.69 -14.13 6.41
C GLY A 358 -51.90 -12.66 6.77
N ASP A 359 -51.06 -12.06 7.61
CA ASP A 359 -51.09 -10.62 7.92
C ASP A 359 -50.25 -9.82 6.91
N TRP A 360 -50.80 -9.68 5.73
CA TRP A 360 -50.17 -8.96 4.62
C TRP A 360 -49.93 -7.48 4.89
N ARG A 361 -50.77 -6.87 5.74
CA ARG A 361 -50.62 -5.44 6.11
C ARG A 361 -49.38 -5.22 6.97
N SER A 362 -49.23 -6.04 8.01
CA SER A 362 -48.02 -6.02 8.83
C SER A 362 -46.79 -6.39 8.02
N GLY A 363 -46.90 -7.44 7.19
CA GLY A 363 -45.83 -7.87 6.29
C GLY A 363 -45.35 -6.75 5.38
N TYR A 364 -46.28 -6.02 4.74
CA TYR A 364 -45.94 -4.87 3.90
C TYR A 364 -45.22 -3.76 4.70
N THR A 365 -45.72 -3.47 5.91
CA THR A 365 -45.11 -2.44 6.78
C THR A 365 -43.66 -2.78 7.13
N GLN A 366 -43.42 -4.04 7.51
CA GLN A 366 -42.05 -4.48 7.84
C GLN A 366 -41.14 -4.47 6.60
N LEU A 367 -41.66 -4.87 5.43
CA LEU A 367 -40.91 -4.83 4.18
C LEU A 367 -40.53 -3.40 3.76
N ALA A 368 -41.44 -2.43 3.97
CA ALA A 368 -41.18 -1.03 3.72
C ALA A 368 -40.05 -0.48 4.63
N LEU A 369 -40.06 -0.88 5.91
CA LEU A 369 -38.98 -0.54 6.85
C LEU A 369 -37.66 -1.19 6.45
N ALA A 370 -37.67 -2.48 6.07
CA ALA A 370 -36.47 -3.16 5.57
C ALA A 370 -35.88 -2.42 4.37
N LYS A 371 -36.72 -2.07 3.38
CA LYS A 371 -36.30 -1.31 2.21
C LYS A 371 -35.71 0.04 2.60
N GLN A 372 -36.38 0.81 3.46
CA GLN A 372 -35.90 2.12 3.89
C GLN A 372 -34.51 2.04 4.55
N VAL A 373 -34.31 1.05 5.44
CA VAL A 373 -33.03 0.85 6.13
C VAL A 373 -31.95 0.40 5.12
N SER A 374 -32.28 -0.54 4.23
CA SER A 374 -31.35 -1.03 3.20
C SER A 374 -30.92 0.05 2.22
N GLU A 375 -31.83 0.90 1.76
CA GLU A 375 -31.51 2.02 0.87
C GLU A 375 -30.58 3.05 1.53
N ARG A 376 -30.83 3.37 2.80
CA ARG A 376 -29.94 4.24 3.56
C ARG A 376 -28.55 3.61 3.77
N LEU A 377 -28.52 2.31 4.10
CA LEU A 377 -27.27 1.59 4.24
C LEU A 377 -26.48 1.59 2.94
N LEU A 378 -27.12 1.28 1.81
CA LEU A 378 -26.48 1.26 0.50
C LEU A 378 -25.92 2.63 0.10
N ARG A 379 -26.69 3.72 0.30
CA ARG A 379 -26.20 5.07 0.05
C ARG A 379 -24.97 5.37 0.88
N ASN A 380 -25.03 5.11 2.18
CA ASN A 380 -23.90 5.32 3.07
C ASN A 380 -22.68 4.48 2.64
N GLN A 381 -22.88 3.22 2.24
CA GLN A 381 -21.80 2.37 1.74
C GLN A 381 -21.17 2.94 0.47
N ILE A 382 -21.97 3.43 -0.46
CA ILE A 382 -21.48 4.06 -1.70
C ILE A 382 -20.67 5.31 -1.35
N ASP A 383 -21.22 6.22 -0.53
CA ASP A 383 -20.55 7.47 -0.15
C ASP A 383 -19.21 7.18 0.57
N GLN A 384 -19.21 6.22 1.48
CA GLN A 384 -18.00 5.79 2.20
C GLN A 384 -16.98 5.12 1.26
N ARG A 385 -17.44 4.34 0.28
CA ARG A 385 -16.54 3.73 -0.70
C ARG A 385 -15.88 4.78 -1.57
N PHE A 386 -16.63 5.79 -2.02
CA PHE A 386 -16.05 6.93 -2.75
C PHE A 386 -15.05 7.72 -1.90
N ALA A 387 -15.39 8.01 -0.65
CA ALA A 387 -14.47 8.68 0.27
C ALA A 387 -13.18 7.87 0.49
N THR A 388 -13.32 6.54 0.65
CA THR A 388 -12.18 5.64 0.82
C THR A 388 -11.30 5.58 -0.42
N LEU A 389 -11.90 5.40 -1.60
CA LEU A 389 -11.16 5.38 -2.86
C LEU A 389 -10.41 6.70 -3.09
N ARG A 390 -11.00 7.83 -2.72
CA ARG A 390 -10.34 9.12 -2.80
C ARG A 390 -9.12 9.19 -1.87
N VAL A 391 -9.27 8.76 -0.62
CA VAL A 391 -8.15 8.74 0.33
C VAL A 391 -7.07 7.75 -0.11
N GLU A 392 -7.45 6.58 -0.62
CA GLU A 392 -6.50 5.60 -1.17
C GLU A 392 -5.73 6.14 -2.36
N PHE A 393 -6.43 6.82 -3.27
CA PHE A 393 -5.79 7.48 -4.42
C PHE A 393 -4.82 8.57 -3.97
N ASP A 394 -5.26 9.43 -3.03
CA ASP A 394 -4.42 10.50 -2.49
C ASP A 394 -3.20 9.94 -1.75
N MET A 395 -3.34 8.83 -1.01
CA MET A 395 -2.23 8.16 -0.35
C MET A 395 -1.26 7.53 -1.37
N ALA A 396 -1.79 6.79 -2.34
CA ALA A 396 -0.96 6.17 -3.39
C ALA A 396 -0.22 7.23 -4.22
N SER A 397 -0.86 8.37 -4.49
CA SER A 397 -0.24 9.51 -5.16
C SER A 397 0.90 10.11 -4.33
N LYS A 398 0.68 10.31 -3.02
CA LYS A 398 1.72 10.78 -2.09
C LYS A 398 2.86 9.79 -1.92
N ASP A 399 2.55 8.50 -1.85
CA ASP A 399 3.58 7.46 -1.76
C ASP A 399 4.42 7.40 -3.03
N ALA A 400 3.80 7.54 -4.19
CA ALA A 400 4.51 7.64 -5.47
C ALA A 400 5.38 8.90 -5.52
N GLU A 401 4.87 10.05 -5.09
CA GLU A 401 5.61 11.31 -4.99
C GLU A 401 6.78 11.18 -4.01
N ASN A 402 6.56 10.63 -2.83
CA ASN A 402 7.61 10.37 -1.83
C ASN A 402 8.67 9.40 -2.36
N ALA A 403 8.26 8.36 -3.08
CA ALA A 403 9.19 7.42 -3.71
C ALA A 403 10.05 8.10 -4.78
N LEU A 404 9.48 9.03 -5.56
CA LEU A 404 10.21 9.85 -6.53
C LEU A 404 11.18 10.79 -5.81
N LEU A 405 10.71 11.51 -4.78
CA LEU A 405 11.56 12.39 -3.97
C LEU A 405 12.72 11.64 -3.31
N LEU A 406 12.47 10.45 -2.78
CA LEU A 406 13.53 9.60 -2.21
C LEU A 406 14.52 9.11 -3.27
N ARG A 407 14.06 8.84 -4.49
CA ARG A 407 14.96 8.53 -5.62
C ARG A 407 15.79 9.73 -6.00
N ASP A 408 15.19 10.91 -6.06
CA ASP A 408 15.88 12.15 -6.37
C ASP A 408 16.91 12.52 -5.28
N ILE A 409 16.54 12.35 -4.01
CA ILE A 409 17.47 12.54 -2.88
C ILE A 409 18.65 11.56 -3.00
N ARG A 410 18.39 10.27 -3.22
CA ARG A 410 19.45 9.26 -3.38
C ARG A 410 20.28 9.48 -4.64
N ALA A 411 19.67 9.95 -5.73
CA ALA A 411 20.39 10.32 -6.95
C ALA A 411 21.30 11.54 -6.68
N ASN A 412 20.79 12.55 -5.98
CA ASN A 412 21.55 13.72 -5.57
C ASN A 412 22.67 13.38 -4.58
N GLU A 413 22.44 12.51 -3.61
CA GLU A 413 23.46 12.01 -2.69
C GLU A 413 24.57 11.28 -3.44
N ARG A 414 24.22 10.38 -4.38
CA ARG A 414 25.21 9.70 -5.24
C ARG A 414 25.96 10.67 -6.15
N ALA A 415 25.27 11.66 -6.71
CA ALA A 415 25.90 12.70 -7.51
C ALA A 415 26.85 13.56 -6.67
N LEU A 416 26.49 13.88 -5.43
CA LEU A 416 27.35 14.58 -4.47
C LEU A 416 28.55 13.73 -4.05
N GLU A 417 28.38 12.43 -3.81
CA GLU A 417 29.49 11.51 -3.50
C GLU A 417 30.42 11.34 -4.70
N GLN A 418 29.85 11.16 -5.90
CA GLN A 418 30.63 11.12 -7.15
C GLN A 418 31.34 12.45 -7.39
N GLY A 419 30.66 13.58 -7.16
CA GLY A 419 31.26 14.91 -7.23
C GLY A 419 32.40 15.13 -6.22
N ARG A 420 32.28 14.53 -5.00
CA ARG A 420 33.37 14.53 -4.00
C ARG A 420 34.53 13.62 -4.43
N ALA A 421 34.21 12.43 -4.98
CA ALA A 421 35.22 11.51 -5.51
C ALA A 421 35.96 12.13 -6.72
N VAL A 422 35.20 12.70 -7.65
CA VAL A 422 35.75 13.42 -8.81
C VAL A 422 36.60 14.62 -8.36
N ARG A 423 36.14 15.41 -7.38
CA ARG A 423 36.94 16.51 -6.82
C ARG A 423 38.20 16.02 -6.13
N ARG A 424 38.16 14.89 -5.41
CA ARG A 424 39.38 14.26 -4.84
C ARG A 424 40.32 13.78 -5.92
N LEU A 425 39.78 13.09 -6.96
CA LEU A 425 40.57 12.69 -8.10
C LEU A 425 41.11 13.86 -8.90
N GLN A 426 40.33 14.93 -9.06
CA GLN A 426 40.78 16.17 -9.68
C GLN A 426 41.89 16.87 -8.81
N ALA A 427 41.72 16.91 -7.49
CA ALA A 427 42.74 17.44 -6.62
C ALA A 427 44.03 16.62 -6.66
N VAL A 428 43.93 15.29 -6.69
CA VAL A 428 45.07 14.37 -6.88
C VAL A 428 45.65 14.55 -8.27
N ALA A 429 44.82 14.64 -9.29
CA ALA A 429 45.25 14.85 -10.69
C ALA A 429 45.90 16.23 -10.85
N ILE A 430 45.36 17.27 -10.19
CA ILE A 430 45.96 18.60 -10.18
C ILE A 430 47.31 18.57 -9.43
N ALA A 431 47.39 17.91 -8.29
CA ALA A 431 48.65 17.75 -7.55
C ALA A 431 49.71 16.98 -8.36
N LEU A 432 49.25 15.88 -9.02
CA LEU A 432 50.11 15.11 -9.92
C LEU A 432 50.45 15.88 -11.21
N ALA A 433 49.51 16.68 -11.74
CA ALA A 433 49.74 17.55 -12.88
C ALA A 433 50.73 18.69 -12.51
N ILE A 434 50.62 19.27 -11.32
CA ILE A 434 51.59 20.23 -10.83
C ILE A 434 52.96 19.57 -10.66
N LEU A 435 53.00 18.37 -10.08
CA LEU A 435 54.23 17.58 -9.98
C LEU A 435 54.81 17.23 -11.33
N LEU A 436 53.93 16.84 -12.26
CA LEU A 436 54.32 16.53 -13.66
C LEU A 436 54.74 17.80 -14.41
N VAL A 437 54.05 18.94 -14.20
CA VAL A 437 54.44 20.21 -14.82
C VAL A 437 55.77 20.68 -14.23
N LEU A 438 55.98 20.49 -12.90
CA LEU A 438 57.29 20.74 -12.28
C LEU A 438 58.36 19.76 -12.81
N LEU A 439 58.00 18.50 -12.99
CA LEU A 439 58.90 17.50 -13.59
C LEU A 439 59.09 17.77 -15.08
N LEU A 440 58.02 18.14 -15.81
CA LEU A 440 58.09 18.47 -17.25
C LEU A 440 58.66 19.89 -17.45
N ALA A 441 58.47 20.82 -16.53
CA ALA A 441 59.17 22.10 -16.54
C ALA A 441 60.67 21.89 -16.31
N THR A 442 61.06 20.95 -15.46
CA THR A 442 62.45 20.51 -15.33
C THR A 442 62.95 19.71 -16.55
N LEU A 443 62.05 18.91 -17.20
CA LEU A 443 62.35 18.19 -18.44
C LEU A 443 62.14 19.05 -19.69
N ALA A 444 61.17 20.01 -19.69
CA ALA A 444 60.90 20.90 -20.83
C ALA A 444 61.91 22.03 -20.97
N VAL A 445 62.61 22.33 -19.93
CA VAL A 445 63.91 23.05 -20.04
C VAL A 445 64.93 22.18 -20.85
N HIS A 446 64.67 20.84 -20.89
CA HIS A 446 65.55 19.90 -21.61
C HIS A 446 64.97 19.40 -22.97
N GLN A 447 63.70 19.47 -23.19
CA GLN A 447 63.11 19.12 -24.48
C GLN A 447 61.93 20.06 -24.83
N ARG A 448 62.28 21.19 -25.32
CA ARG A 448 61.37 21.97 -26.18
C ARG A 448 61.10 21.16 -27.41
N ARG A 449 59.97 20.58 -27.51
CA ARG A 449 59.29 20.12 -28.71
C ARG A 449 58.74 18.73 -28.58
N SER A 450 57.51 18.63 -28.34
CA SER A 450 56.70 17.80 -29.24
C SER A 450 55.23 17.82 -28.87
N THR A 451 54.50 18.54 -29.61
CA THR A 451 53.23 18.24 -30.31
C THR A 451 52.17 17.37 -29.68
N LEU A 452 51.09 18.02 -29.42
CA LEU A 452 49.77 17.74 -29.95
C LEU A 452 48.92 16.61 -29.37
N ARG A 453 47.93 16.98 -28.63
CA ARG A 453 46.55 17.03 -28.95
C ARG A 453 45.82 15.81 -29.41
N MET A 454 44.77 15.42 -28.83
CA MET A 454 43.64 15.11 -29.70
C MET A 454 42.29 15.01 -29.03
N ARG A 455 41.38 15.67 -29.64
CA ARG A 455 39.98 15.30 -29.89
C ARG A 455 39.35 14.36 -28.88
N LYS A 456 38.78 14.94 -27.88
CA LYS A 456 37.67 14.33 -27.18
C LYS A 456 36.48 15.16 -27.50
N LEU A 457 35.70 14.65 -28.37
CA LEU A 457 34.45 15.24 -28.69
C LEU A 457 33.51 14.16 -29.13
N ALA A 458 32.36 14.21 -28.72
CA ALA A 458 31.25 13.83 -29.51
C ALA A 458 30.51 12.55 -29.14
N HIS A 459 30.39 12.18 -27.90
CA HIS A 459 29.49 11.08 -27.57
C HIS A 459 28.41 11.41 -26.51
N THR A 460 28.43 12.64 -25.98
CA THR A 460 27.42 13.07 -24.98
C THR A 460 26.73 14.34 -25.46
N ASP A 461 25.46 14.48 -25.14
CA ASP A 461 24.68 15.70 -25.30
C ASP A 461 25.01 16.64 -24.14
N GLU A 462 25.44 17.88 -24.44
CA GLU A 462 25.91 18.84 -23.46
C GLU A 462 24.82 19.29 -22.49
N LEU A 463 23.55 19.26 -22.90
CA LEU A 463 22.43 19.73 -22.10
C LEU A 463 21.94 18.67 -21.12
N THR A 464 21.71 17.44 -21.60
CA THR A 464 21.05 16.39 -20.84
C THR A 464 22.02 15.39 -20.22
N ALA A 465 23.32 15.51 -20.54
CA ALA A 465 24.36 14.53 -20.22
C ALA A 465 24.01 13.09 -20.66
N ALA A 466 23.01 12.94 -21.53
CA ALA A 466 22.71 11.70 -22.20
C ALA A 466 23.68 11.45 -23.37
N PRO A 467 23.89 10.20 -23.78
CA PRO A 467 24.53 9.93 -25.08
C PRO A 467 23.89 10.74 -26.20
N ASN A 468 24.72 11.38 -27.01
CA ASN A 468 24.20 12.11 -28.18
C ASN A 468 23.74 11.16 -29.30
N ARG A 469 23.08 11.73 -30.30
CA ARG A 469 22.56 10.96 -31.46
C ARG A 469 23.57 10.00 -32.04
N ARG A 470 24.81 10.45 -32.23
CA ARG A 470 25.86 9.61 -32.82
C ARG A 470 26.21 8.43 -31.92
N ALA A 471 26.30 8.65 -30.63
CA ALA A 471 26.63 7.61 -29.67
C ALA A 471 25.51 6.58 -29.56
N VAL A 472 24.22 7.02 -29.42
CA VAL A 472 23.10 6.09 -29.27
C VAL A 472 22.85 5.30 -30.57
N LEU A 473 22.99 5.94 -31.74
CA LEU A 473 22.82 5.24 -33.01
C LEU A 473 23.95 4.26 -33.29
N ASN A 474 25.20 4.61 -32.99
CA ASN A 474 26.31 3.68 -33.10
C ASN A 474 26.15 2.48 -32.18
N ARG A 475 25.62 2.72 -30.94
CA ARG A 475 25.36 1.64 -30.01
C ARG A 475 24.19 0.77 -30.46
N LEU A 476 23.11 1.38 -31.02
CA LEU A 476 22.01 0.63 -31.64
C LEU A 476 22.50 -0.24 -32.80
N ALA A 477 23.32 0.33 -33.71
CA ALA A 477 23.89 -0.44 -34.81
C ALA A 477 24.69 -1.64 -34.29
N ALA A 478 25.51 -1.44 -33.26
CA ALA A 478 26.28 -2.52 -32.65
C ALA A 478 25.38 -3.59 -31.99
N THR A 479 24.26 -3.15 -31.36
CA THR A 479 23.27 -4.07 -30.75
C THR A 479 22.59 -4.95 -31.82
N LEU A 480 22.33 -4.40 -33.00
CA LEU A 480 21.66 -5.12 -34.08
C LEU A 480 22.59 -6.08 -34.84
N THR A 481 23.92 -5.84 -34.81
CA THR A 481 24.91 -6.63 -35.55
C THR A 481 25.64 -7.67 -34.69
N GLY A 482 25.33 -7.78 -33.39
CA GLY A 482 25.94 -8.73 -32.46
C GLY A 482 25.58 -10.18 -32.81
N GLU A 483 26.56 -11.09 -32.78
CA GLU A 483 26.31 -12.53 -32.93
C GLU A 483 25.38 -13.02 -31.82
N GLY A 484 24.21 -13.57 -32.19
CA GLY A 484 23.20 -14.03 -31.26
C GLY A 484 22.27 -12.93 -30.75
N ALA A 485 22.17 -11.78 -31.41
CA ALA A 485 21.28 -10.69 -31.02
C ALA A 485 19.84 -11.18 -30.89
N GLY A 486 19.31 -11.16 -29.68
CA GLY A 486 17.90 -11.37 -29.38
C GLY A 486 17.03 -10.23 -29.93
N PRO A 487 15.71 -10.28 -29.73
CA PRO A 487 14.82 -9.22 -30.18
C PRO A 487 15.21 -7.89 -29.53
N CYS A 488 15.40 -6.85 -30.29
CA CYS A 488 15.71 -5.51 -29.81
C CYS A 488 14.51 -4.60 -30.05
N THR A 489 13.97 -4.02 -28.99
CA THR A 489 12.88 -3.03 -29.09
C THR A 489 13.45 -1.63 -28.94
N ILE A 490 13.02 -0.71 -29.80
CA ILE A 490 13.32 0.70 -29.65
C ILE A 490 12.06 1.54 -29.42
N LEU A 491 12.23 2.59 -28.65
CA LEU A 491 11.22 3.59 -28.39
C LEU A 491 11.78 4.92 -28.85
N ILE A 492 11.03 5.64 -29.68
CA ILE A 492 11.26 7.08 -29.92
C ILE A 492 10.22 7.83 -29.12
N THR A 493 10.68 8.74 -28.29
CA THR A 493 9.83 9.56 -27.44
C THR A 493 10.08 11.03 -27.74
N ASP A 494 9.00 11.79 -27.72
CA ASP A 494 8.99 13.24 -28.00
C ASP A 494 8.06 13.93 -27.00
N ILE A 495 8.52 15.04 -26.46
CA ILE A 495 7.75 15.80 -25.46
C ILE A 495 6.59 16.52 -26.15
N ASP A 496 5.39 16.21 -25.72
CA ASP A 496 4.18 16.80 -26.30
C ASP A 496 4.16 18.33 -26.08
N HIS A 497 3.92 19.07 -27.16
CA HIS A 497 3.82 20.53 -27.12
C HIS A 497 5.08 21.27 -26.60
N PHE A 498 6.27 20.67 -26.72
CA PHE A 498 7.52 21.25 -26.22
C PHE A 498 7.79 22.65 -26.78
N LYS A 499 7.50 22.88 -28.05
CA LYS A 499 7.58 24.22 -28.64
C LYS A 499 6.71 25.23 -27.88
N GLY A 500 5.49 24.84 -27.48
CA GLY A 500 4.61 25.67 -26.68
C GLY A 500 5.15 25.98 -25.28
N ILE A 501 5.94 25.07 -24.70
CA ILE A 501 6.67 25.29 -23.45
C ILE A 501 7.74 26.35 -23.68
N ASN A 502 8.56 26.18 -24.73
CA ASN A 502 9.61 27.14 -25.09
C ASN A 502 9.04 28.54 -25.42
N ASP A 503 7.98 28.57 -26.23
CA ASP A 503 7.36 29.85 -26.66
C ASP A 503 6.73 30.61 -25.50
N ARG A 504 6.24 29.89 -24.47
CA ARG A 504 5.56 30.50 -23.33
C ARG A 504 6.49 30.81 -22.16
N PHE A 505 7.47 29.96 -21.89
CA PHE A 505 8.31 30.04 -20.70
C PHE A 505 9.80 30.28 -21.02
N GLY A 506 10.15 30.33 -22.29
CA GLY A 506 11.51 30.52 -22.77
C GLY A 506 12.32 29.22 -22.85
N HIS A 507 13.37 29.24 -23.67
CA HIS A 507 14.27 28.11 -23.89
C HIS A 507 14.92 27.56 -22.60
N PRO A 508 15.31 28.39 -21.60
CA PRO A 508 15.91 27.85 -20.39
C PRO A 508 14.97 26.90 -19.62
N VAL A 509 13.65 27.15 -19.64
CA VAL A 509 12.66 26.26 -19.03
C VAL A 509 12.53 24.97 -19.84
N GLY A 510 12.54 25.08 -21.17
CA GLY A 510 12.59 23.90 -22.03
C GLY A 510 13.82 23.05 -21.79
N ASP A 511 14.99 23.67 -21.57
CA ASP A 511 16.21 22.96 -21.24
C ASP A 511 16.11 22.18 -19.92
N GLU A 512 15.50 22.74 -18.89
CA GLU A 512 15.24 22.03 -17.64
C GLU A 512 14.22 20.90 -17.79
N VAL A 513 13.20 21.10 -18.62
CA VAL A 513 12.25 20.04 -19.01
C VAL A 513 12.97 18.87 -19.67
N LEU A 514 13.89 19.17 -20.60
CA LEU A 514 14.70 18.15 -21.26
C LEU A 514 15.62 17.40 -20.29
N LYS A 515 16.24 18.11 -19.35
CA LYS A 515 17.06 17.50 -18.30
C LYS A 515 16.21 16.62 -17.39
N ALA A 516 15.05 17.08 -16.97
CA ALA A 516 14.12 16.34 -16.13
C ALA A 516 13.61 15.07 -16.84
N MET A 517 13.26 15.16 -18.12
CA MET A 517 12.90 14.01 -18.93
C MET A 517 14.05 13.02 -19.06
N ALA A 518 15.25 13.49 -19.39
CA ALA A 518 16.43 12.63 -19.51
C ALA A 518 16.75 11.93 -18.18
N GLN A 519 16.59 12.62 -17.07
CA GLN A 519 16.78 12.05 -15.75
C GLN A 519 15.71 11.01 -15.45
N SER A 520 14.44 11.30 -15.71
CA SER A 520 13.34 10.35 -15.53
C SER A 520 13.53 9.08 -16.36
N VAL A 521 13.95 9.22 -17.63
CA VAL A 521 14.28 8.06 -18.48
C VAL A 521 15.45 7.28 -17.88
N ARG A 522 16.51 7.96 -17.45
CA ARG A 522 17.70 7.33 -16.85
C ARG A 522 17.36 6.52 -15.61
N ASP A 523 16.51 7.06 -14.73
CA ASP A 523 16.15 6.45 -13.46
C ASP A 523 15.20 5.26 -13.61
N ASN A 524 14.48 5.20 -14.74
CA ASN A 524 13.52 4.15 -15.04
C ASN A 524 14.00 3.10 -16.05
N LEU A 525 15.23 3.21 -16.54
CA LEU A 525 15.85 2.20 -17.37
C LEU A 525 16.79 1.32 -16.54
N ARG A 526 16.77 0.02 -16.80
CA ARG A 526 17.67 -0.96 -16.20
C ARG A 526 18.62 -1.48 -17.28
N GLU A 527 19.88 -1.72 -16.91
CA GLU A 527 20.76 -2.44 -17.83
C GLU A 527 20.14 -3.79 -18.25
N PRO A 528 20.29 -4.20 -19.51
CA PRO A 528 21.16 -3.64 -20.56
C PRO A 528 20.55 -2.50 -21.37
N ALA A 529 19.34 -1.99 -21.04
CA ALA A 529 18.71 -0.88 -21.74
C ALA A 529 19.56 0.40 -21.66
N TYR A 530 19.49 1.21 -22.68
CA TYR A 530 20.17 2.49 -22.73
C TYR A 530 19.36 3.49 -23.56
N PHE A 531 19.66 4.76 -23.39
CA PHE A 531 18.99 5.82 -24.14
C PHE A 531 19.98 6.89 -24.59
N GLY A 532 19.53 7.75 -25.47
CA GLY A 532 20.24 8.93 -25.89
C GLY A 532 19.30 9.95 -26.54
N ARG A 533 19.76 11.18 -26.62
CA ARG A 533 19.01 12.27 -27.26
C ARG A 533 19.27 12.26 -28.74
N LEU A 534 18.20 12.20 -29.56
CA LEU A 534 18.28 12.26 -31.01
C LEU A 534 18.44 13.71 -31.51
N GLY A 535 17.86 14.67 -30.81
CA GLY A 535 17.91 16.08 -31.11
C GLY A 535 16.61 16.79 -30.71
N GLY A 536 16.63 18.09 -30.47
CA GLY A 536 15.44 18.83 -30.03
C GLY A 536 14.85 18.23 -28.75
N GLU A 537 13.58 17.83 -28.81
CA GLU A 537 12.82 17.18 -27.73
C GLU A 537 12.74 15.65 -27.85
N GLU A 538 13.50 15.05 -28.77
CA GLU A 538 13.41 13.62 -29.08
C GLU A 538 14.49 12.81 -28.38
N PHE A 539 14.10 11.69 -27.80
CA PHE A 539 14.99 10.68 -27.22
C PHE A 539 14.74 9.30 -27.82
N LEU A 540 15.80 8.58 -28.01
CA LEU A 540 15.78 7.17 -28.39
C LEU A 540 16.11 6.33 -27.17
N ILE A 541 15.25 5.38 -26.86
CA ILE A 541 15.48 4.36 -25.86
C ILE A 541 15.63 3.03 -26.61
N VAL A 542 16.65 2.29 -26.25
CA VAL A 542 16.95 0.98 -26.82
C VAL A 542 16.86 -0.07 -25.74
N LEU A 543 16.09 -1.09 -25.99
CA LEU A 543 15.84 -2.22 -25.10
C LEU A 543 16.39 -3.49 -25.79
N PRO A 544 17.66 -3.83 -25.57
CA PRO A 544 18.22 -5.09 -26.08
C PRO A 544 17.48 -6.28 -25.45
N GLU A 545 17.47 -7.40 -26.16
CA GLU A 545 16.88 -8.68 -25.72
C GLU A 545 15.42 -8.58 -25.26
N THR A 546 14.69 -7.57 -25.75
CA THR A 546 13.34 -7.24 -25.30
C THR A 546 12.37 -7.39 -26.47
N ALA A 547 11.34 -8.21 -26.26
CA ALA A 547 10.25 -8.40 -27.23
C ALA A 547 9.30 -7.18 -27.25
N LEU A 548 8.53 -7.05 -28.34
CA LEU A 548 7.63 -5.92 -28.56
C LEU A 548 6.63 -5.71 -27.41
N ALA A 549 6.08 -6.79 -26.88
CA ALA A 549 5.10 -6.72 -25.77
C ALA A 549 5.73 -6.11 -24.49
N GLU A 550 6.90 -6.56 -24.12
CA GLU A 550 7.65 -6.05 -22.96
C GLU A 550 8.13 -4.61 -23.18
N GLY A 551 8.58 -4.31 -24.42
CA GLY A 551 8.95 -2.96 -24.81
C GLY A 551 7.77 -1.99 -24.72
N SER A 552 6.57 -2.44 -25.09
CA SER A 552 5.34 -1.65 -24.98
C SER A 552 4.97 -1.38 -23.54
N VAL A 553 5.11 -2.36 -22.66
CA VAL A 553 4.92 -2.18 -21.20
C VAL A 553 5.94 -1.18 -20.66
N THR A 554 7.19 -1.28 -21.11
CA THR A 554 8.25 -0.34 -20.72
C THR A 554 7.95 1.08 -21.21
N ALA A 555 7.45 1.22 -22.43
CA ALA A 555 7.07 2.51 -23.01
C ALA A 555 5.92 3.15 -22.22
N GLU A 556 4.88 2.38 -21.88
CA GLU A 556 3.75 2.90 -21.10
C GLU A 556 4.22 3.31 -19.69
N ARG A 557 5.03 2.49 -19.05
CA ARG A 557 5.64 2.84 -17.77
C ARG A 557 6.47 4.13 -17.86
N LEU A 558 7.26 4.30 -18.89
CA LEU A 558 8.06 5.52 -19.11
C LEU A 558 7.15 6.73 -19.37
N ARG A 559 6.10 6.57 -20.19
CA ARG A 559 5.10 7.62 -20.42
C ARG A 559 4.46 8.08 -19.11
N GLU A 560 4.07 7.13 -18.26
CA GLU A 560 3.49 7.43 -16.94
C GLU A 560 4.49 8.12 -16.01
N CYS A 561 5.73 7.65 -15.97
CA CYS A 561 6.80 8.26 -15.19
C CYS A 561 7.09 9.69 -15.64
N ILE A 562 7.10 9.95 -16.97
CA ILE A 562 7.32 11.29 -17.51
C ILE A 562 6.11 12.18 -17.21
N ALA A 563 4.89 11.67 -17.32
CA ALA A 563 3.67 12.41 -16.98
C ALA A 563 3.57 12.73 -15.48
N ALA A 564 4.25 11.97 -14.64
CA ALA A 564 4.32 12.17 -13.19
C ALA A 564 5.45 13.12 -12.75
N ILE A 565 6.28 13.64 -13.69
CA ILE A 565 7.36 14.58 -13.34
C ILE A 565 6.73 15.87 -12.79
N ASP A 566 7.08 16.22 -11.56
CA ASP A 566 6.69 17.49 -10.96
C ASP A 566 7.56 18.64 -11.50
N LEU A 567 6.96 19.49 -12.31
CA LEU A 567 7.55 20.71 -12.85
C LEU A 567 6.92 21.98 -12.27
N ALA A 568 6.19 21.90 -11.15
CA ALA A 568 5.48 23.04 -10.56
C ALA A 568 6.42 24.20 -10.23
N HIS A 569 7.69 23.91 -9.95
CA HIS A 569 8.73 24.92 -9.69
C HIS A 569 9.23 25.65 -10.96
N LEU A 570 9.00 25.07 -12.14
CA LEU A 570 9.42 25.63 -13.44
C LEU A 570 8.25 26.24 -14.23
N CYS A 571 7.05 25.67 -14.04
CA CYS A 571 5.85 26.05 -14.76
C CYS A 571 4.70 26.35 -13.78
N PRO A 572 4.40 27.60 -13.42
CA PRO A 572 3.41 27.97 -12.39
C PRO A 572 1.94 27.63 -12.72
N VAL A 573 1.65 26.94 -13.80
CA VAL A 573 0.27 26.67 -14.29
C VAL A 573 -0.09 25.18 -14.25
N GLY A 574 0.44 24.41 -13.31
CA GLY A 574 -0.19 23.15 -12.85
C GLY A 574 -0.42 22.03 -13.88
N ARG A 575 0.23 22.01 -15.03
CA ARG A 575 0.18 20.89 -15.98
C ARG A 575 1.56 20.25 -16.11
N GLY A 576 1.67 18.97 -15.73
CA GLY A 576 2.85 18.16 -16.03
C GLY A 576 3.08 18.05 -17.54
N ILE A 577 4.30 17.70 -17.94
CA ILE A 577 4.61 17.35 -19.33
C ILE A 577 4.03 15.99 -19.65
N THR A 578 3.65 15.79 -20.90
CA THR A 578 3.33 14.47 -21.43
C THR A 578 4.27 14.14 -22.57
N THR A 579 4.37 12.89 -22.88
CA THR A 579 5.19 12.42 -23.99
C THR A 579 4.41 11.44 -24.84
N SER A 580 4.65 11.55 -26.13
CA SER A 580 4.20 10.55 -27.08
C SER A 580 5.35 9.59 -27.36
N ILE A 581 5.07 8.29 -27.41
CA ILE A 581 6.08 7.26 -27.59
C ILE A 581 5.69 6.33 -28.76
N GLY A 582 6.62 6.20 -29.71
CA GLY A 582 6.53 5.22 -30.79
C GLY A 582 7.44 4.03 -30.50
N VAL A 583 6.91 2.81 -30.60
CA VAL A 583 7.58 1.56 -30.26
C VAL A 583 7.68 0.65 -31.46
N THR A 584 8.83 0.07 -31.69
CA THR A 584 9.02 -1.00 -32.67
C THR A 584 10.08 -1.99 -32.20
N THR A 585 10.04 -3.21 -32.73
CA THR A 585 11.05 -4.25 -32.45
C THR A 585 11.80 -4.63 -33.70
N SER A 586 13.00 -5.16 -33.51
CA SER A 586 13.87 -5.59 -34.62
C SER A 586 13.31 -6.81 -35.36
N ALA A 587 13.52 -6.81 -36.67
CA ALA A 587 13.33 -7.96 -37.56
C ALA A 587 14.67 -8.39 -38.16
N PRO A 588 14.77 -9.63 -38.64
CA PRO A 588 15.98 -10.07 -39.35
C PRO A 588 16.28 -9.15 -40.52
N GLY A 589 17.52 -8.63 -40.58
CA GLY A 589 17.97 -7.72 -41.63
C GLY A 589 17.72 -6.23 -41.39
N ASP A 590 17.16 -5.87 -40.22
CA ASP A 590 16.96 -4.45 -39.87
C ASP A 590 18.28 -3.72 -39.65
N THR A 591 18.25 -2.46 -40.05
CA THR A 591 19.25 -1.45 -39.71
C THR A 591 18.70 -0.46 -38.68
N SER A 592 19.58 0.29 -38.06
CA SER A 592 19.15 1.38 -37.16
C SER A 592 18.19 2.35 -37.88
N SER A 593 18.40 2.59 -39.18
CA SER A 593 17.58 3.48 -39.98
C SER A 593 16.15 2.95 -40.19
N THR A 594 16.03 1.66 -40.54
CA THR A 594 14.71 1.03 -40.76
C THR A 594 13.92 0.94 -39.46
N MET A 595 14.58 0.66 -38.35
CA MET A 595 13.95 0.66 -37.04
C MET A 595 13.50 2.05 -36.62
N LEU A 596 14.37 3.06 -36.79
CA LEU A 596 14.00 4.45 -36.48
C LEU A 596 12.79 4.92 -37.27
N GLN A 597 12.76 4.63 -38.57
CA GLN A 597 11.63 4.99 -39.42
C GLN A 597 10.33 4.38 -38.90
N ARG A 598 10.30 3.09 -38.54
CA ARG A 598 9.09 2.45 -37.98
C ARG A 598 8.71 3.01 -36.62
N ALA A 599 9.69 3.29 -35.79
CA ALA A 599 9.41 3.90 -34.47
C ALA A 599 8.87 5.33 -34.63
N ASP A 600 9.36 6.08 -35.62
CA ASP A 600 8.90 7.45 -35.92
C ASP A 600 7.46 7.44 -36.48
N GLU A 601 7.14 6.49 -37.37
CA GLU A 601 5.76 6.27 -37.84
C GLU A 601 4.81 5.97 -36.66
N ALA A 602 5.24 5.15 -35.71
CA ALA A 602 4.48 4.87 -34.51
C ALA A 602 4.35 6.11 -33.59
N LEU A 603 5.42 6.89 -33.45
CA LEU A 603 5.41 8.15 -32.72
C LEU A 603 4.45 9.16 -33.36
N TYR A 604 4.48 9.27 -34.68
CA TYR A 604 3.55 10.12 -35.39
C TYR A 604 2.09 9.70 -35.18
N ALA A 605 1.82 8.38 -35.17
CA ALA A 605 0.51 7.85 -34.84
C ALA A 605 0.09 8.17 -33.38
N ALA A 606 1.03 8.14 -32.44
CA ALA A 606 0.78 8.54 -31.07
C ALA A 606 0.39 10.03 -30.97
N LYS A 607 1.12 10.90 -31.67
CA LYS A 607 0.83 12.34 -31.74
C LYS A 607 -0.54 12.64 -32.37
N ARG A 608 -0.93 11.88 -33.40
CA ARG A 608 -2.26 12.02 -34.05
C ARG A 608 -3.41 11.49 -33.20
N ALA A 609 -3.17 10.50 -32.34
CA ALA A 609 -4.18 9.92 -31.47
C ALA A 609 -4.55 10.79 -30.24
N GLY A 610 -4.03 12.02 -30.18
CA GLY A 610 -4.31 12.95 -29.08
C GLY A 610 -3.12 13.19 -28.16
N ARG A 611 -1.95 12.68 -28.50
CA ARG A 611 -0.73 12.74 -27.68
C ARG A 611 -0.81 11.94 -26.39
N ASN A 612 0.18 12.08 -25.51
CA ASN A 612 0.27 11.34 -24.23
C ASN A 612 -0.09 9.86 -24.40
N ALA A 613 0.50 9.22 -25.35
CA ALA A 613 0.13 7.86 -25.76
C ALA A 613 1.33 7.08 -26.28
N VAL A 614 1.27 5.78 -26.09
CA VAL A 614 2.18 4.83 -26.71
C VAL A 614 1.51 4.24 -27.95
N ARG A 615 2.25 4.17 -29.05
CA ARG A 615 1.82 3.46 -30.26
C ARG A 615 2.92 2.52 -30.71
N VAL A 616 2.48 1.42 -31.29
CA VAL A 616 3.34 0.33 -31.71
C VAL A 616 3.23 0.18 -33.22
N CYS A 617 4.37 0.11 -33.88
CA CYS A 617 4.43 -0.35 -35.26
C CYS A 617 4.85 -1.82 -35.25
N SER A 618 3.89 -2.73 -35.51
CA SER A 618 4.17 -4.17 -35.63
C SER A 618 4.67 -4.49 -37.02
N LEU A 619 5.47 -5.54 -37.13
CA LEU A 619 6.03 -6.02 -38.41
C LEU A 619 4.96 -6.35 -39.47
N SER A 620 3.73 -6.70 -39.02
CA SER A 620 2.58 -6.95 -39.88
C SER A 620 1.97 -5.67 -40.50
N GLN A 621 2.14 -4.52 -39.86
CA GLN A 621 1.66 -3.22 -40.36
C GLN A 621 2.67 -2.59 -41.36
N ALA A 622 3.95 -2.82 -41.15
CA ALA A 622 4.99 -2.32 -42.08
C ALA A 622 4.89 -2.94 -43.49
N ALA A 623 4.49 -4.22 -43.56
CA ALA A 623 4.29 -4.90 -44.83
C ALA A 623 3.12 -4.32 -45.67
N SER A 624 2.09 -3.78 -45.00
CA SER A 624 0.94 -3.14 -45.66
C SER A 624 1.22 -1.72 -46.17
N VAL A 625 2.12 -1.01 -45.53
CA VAL A 625 2.51 0.36 -45.93
C VAL A 625 3.50 0.32 -47.11
N THR A 626 4.41 -0.66 -47.16
CA THR A 626 5.35 -0.84 -48.24
C THR A 626 4.63 -1.26 -49.54
N LEU A 627 3.51 -1.99 -49.46
CA LEU A 627 2.67 -2.33 -50.62
C LEU A 627 1.81 -1.14 -51.10
N ALA A 628 1.53 -0.17 -50.26
CA ALA A 628 0.77 1.04 -50.63
C ALA A 628 1.69 2.15 -51.23
N SER A 629 2.98 2.14 -50.91
CA SER A 629 3.97 3.08 -51.44
C SER A 629 4.57 2.64 -52.79
N GLY A 630 4.42 1.36 -53.16
CA GLY A 630 4.94 0.81 -54.42
C GLY A 630 4.03 1.03 -55.65
N ALA A 631 2.87 1.68 -55.49
CA ALA A 631 1.88 1.80 -56.56
C ALA A 631 1.79 3.19 -57.22
N GLN A 632 2.72 4.11 -56.93
CA GLN A 632 2.67 5.47 -57.50
C GLN A 632 4.02 6.02 -57.93
N HIS A 633 4.83 5.25 -58.68
CA HIS A 633 5.87 5.83 -59.52
C HIS A 633 6.24 4.85 -60.64
N ASP A 634 5.38 4.75 -61.62
CA ASP A 634 5.72 4.39 -62.98
C ASP A 634 5.17 5.47 -63.93
N ALA A 635 6.01 6.34 -64.38
CA ALA A 635 6.04 6.91 -65.73
C ALA A 635 7.10 8.02 -65.83
N VAL A 636 7.94 7.81 -66.83
CA VAL A 636 8.68 8.82 -67.61
C VAL A 636 10.22 8.73 -67.51
N ASP A 637 10.71 8.18 -68.62
CA ASP A 637 11.91 8.46 -69.44
C ASP A 637 13.25 7.79 -69.12
N GLU A 638 13.49 6.82 -69.96
CA GLU A 638 14.83 6.44 -70.53
C GLU A 638 15.32 7.56 -71.50
N PRO A 639 16.54 7.58 -72.05
CA PRO A 639 17.58 6.57 -72.14
C PRO A 639 19.07 7.06 -72.15
N ARG A 640 19.94 6.08 -72.14
CA ARG A 640 21.22 5.96 -72.91
C ARG A 640 22.52 5.71 -72.10
N ARG A 641 22.96 4.46 -72.24
CA ARG A 641 24.18 3.95 -72.94
C ARG A 641 25.54 4.05 -72.26
N ASN A 642 26.07 2.84 -72.28
CA ASN A 642 27.48 2.41 -72.44
C ASN A 642 28.21 2.10 -71.14
N GLY A 643 28.79 1.02 -70.92
CA GLY A 643 29.26 -0.09 -71.73
C GLY A 643 30.44 -0.73 -71.03
N LEU A 644 30.60 -2.01 -71.30
CA LEU A 644 31.79 -2.84 -71.18
C LEU A 644 32.13 -3.48 -69.82
N GLU A 645 31.90 -4.81 -69.80
CA GLU A 645 32.89 -5.91 -69.74
C GLU A 645 33.67 -5.97 -68.40
N GLY A 646 33.80 -7.01 -67.71
CA GLY A 646 33.79 -8.41 -68.07
C GLY A 646 34.34 -9.23 -66.89
N VAL A 647 33.92 -10.46 -66.88
CA VAL A 647 34.73 -11.66 -66.59
C VAL A 647 34.94 -12.11 -65.15
N ALA A 648 34.32 -13.24 -64.93
CA ALA A 648 34.79 -14.49 -64.31
C ALA A 648 34.64 -14.73 -62.81
N ARG A 649 33.82 -15.72 -62.54
CA ARG A 649 33.97 -16.77 -61.51
C ARG A 649 35.34 -17.48 -61.61
N PRO A 650 35.78 -18.36 -60.67
CA PRO A 650 35.01 -19.20 -59.76
C PRO A 650 35.67 -19.58 -58.41
N THR A 651 34.88 -20.28 -57.63
CA THR A 651 35.10 -21.47 -56.74
C THR A 651 36.00 -21.43 -55.51
N ALA A 652 35.37 -21.88 -54.46
CA ALA A 652 35.68 -22.94 -53.47
C ALA A 652 36.81 -22.70 -52.45
N GLN A 653 36.51 -22.60 -51.25
CA GLN A 653 36.47 -23.64 -50.21
C GLN A 653 35.91 -23.08 -48.95
#